data_89657cb2c59e925b88102de738cd7a3f
#
_entry.id   89657cb2c59e925b88102de738cd7a3f
#
_cell.length_a   1.000
_cell.length_b   1.000
_cell.length_c   1.000
_cell.angle_alpha   90.00
_cell.angle_beta   90.00
_cell.angle_gamma   90.00
#
_symmetry.space_group_name_H-M   'P 1'
#
loop_
_entity.id
_entity.type
_entity.pdbx_description
1 polymer ?
#
loop_
_entity_poly.entity_id
_entity_poly.type
_entity_poly.pdbx_seq_one_letter_code
_entity_poly.pdbx_strand_id
1 'polypeptide(L)'
;MAEFNNVHSVTEMPEGDDAKRSFHHRMFLEPQEKKRSMKALMVKQAKKTCSCTPAKVKDYVFSFFPVLQWLPKYKLREYLLGDIMSGVIVGVLLVPQSIAYSLLAGQEPIYGLYTSFFASIIYFIFGTSRHISVGIFGVLCLMVGQVVDREIQRAGYDLEPAALSVLTDTAAYVNTTISPVNQTLQKLLCDKRCYAITVGATMTFIAGVYQVAMGFFQVGFVSVYLSDSLLSGFVTGASFTILTSQAKYVLGLDIPRSSGIGSLIATWINIFRNIHKTNICDLITSFLCFLVLIPTKELNEYFKSRLKAPIPVELVMIVAATLASHFGKLRDTYGSSIAGHIPTGFLPPRPPDWNLIPNVALDAIPIAIIGFAITVSLSEMFAKKHGYSVRANQEMYAIGFCNIIPSFFHCFTTSAALAKTLVKESTGCRTQMSGMVTSLVILLVLLVIAPLFYSLQKCVLAVITIVNLRGALRKFKDLPKMWHLSRVDTVIWLVTMAASALISTEIGLLVGVCFSMLCVIFRTQRPEAPLLGWVAESETYESLSAYKNLQTKPGIVVFRFEAPLYYINKECFKSTLYKQTGVNPVWVKEAKKKAAKRMLREKEVDSSGNQTSISMDFVSEPLGFHTIVIDCCAVQFLDTAGIRTLKEVCKDYREIDIQVLLAQCNPSVRSSLIRGEFFKEGEDHLLFHSVHQAVDFALDAQGHSGTSASK
;
A
#
# COMPACT_ATOMS: atom_id res chain seq x y z
N MET A 1 -25.63 -8.68 -23.67
CA MET A 1 -26.03 -8.01 -24.92
C MET A 1 -27.52 -8.25 -25.13
N ALA A 2 -28.33 -7.40 -24.60
CA ALA A 2 -29.77 -7.21 -24.90
C ALA A 2 -30.32 -6.25 -23.85
N GLU A 3 -30.33 -4.96 -24.17
CA GLU A 3 -31.13 -3.89 -23.52
C GLU A 3 -30.60 -2.51 -23.91
N PHE A 4 -30.49 -2.32 -25.23
CA PHE A 4 -30.37 -0.99 -25.82
C PHE A 4 -31.30 -0.90 -27.02
N ASN A 5 -32.59 -0.81 -26.76
CA ASN A 5 -33.59 -0.36 -27.74
C ASN A 5 -34.74 0.27 -26.98
N ASN A 6 -34.63 1.52 -26.67
CA ASN A 6 -35.74 2.46 -26.52
C ASN A 6 -35.22 3.84 -26.93
N VAL A 7 -35.13 4.03 -28.24
CA VAL A 7 -35.03 5.35 -28.86
C VAL A 7 -36.42 5.94 -28.83
N HIS A 8 -36.68 6.83 -27.89
CA HIS A 8 -37.85 7.67 -27.91
C HIS A 8 -37.76 8.66 -29.10
N SER A 9 -38.79 8.63 -29.92
CA SER A 9 -39.05 9.50 -31.06
C SER A 9 -38.70 10.97 -30.79
N VAL A 10 -37.89 11.52 -31.67
CA VAL A 10 -37.59 12.93 -31.77
C VAL A 10 -38.89 13.60 -32.24
N THR A 11 -39.53 14.35 -31.39
CA THR A 11 -40.64 15.27 -31.79
C THR A 11 -40.02 16.47 -32.51
N GLU A 12 -40.54 16.77 -33.69
CA GLU A 12 -40.15 17.91 -34.56
C GLU A 12 -40.18 19.23 -33.78
N MET A 13 -39.16 20.03 -33.98
CA MET A 13 -38.99 21.33 -33.33
C MET A 13 -39.75 22.44 -34.07
N PRO A 14 -40.32 23.45 -33.36
CA PRO A 14 -40.88 24.64 -33.98
C PRO A 14 -39.75 25.59 -34.46
N GLU A 15 -39.79 25.94 -35.72
CA GLU A 15 -38.91 26.96 -36.34
C GLU A 15 -39.29 28.37 -35.86
N GLY A 16 -38.35 29.04 -35.13
CA GLY A 16 -38.44 30.46 -34.79
C GLY A 16 -37.32 30.87 -33.83
N ASP A 17 -36.79 32.07 -34.00
CA ASP A 17 -35.69 32.63 -33.17
C ASP A 17 -36.04 32.75 -31.67
N ASP A 18 -37.32 32.88 -31.32
CA ASP A 18 -37.80 32.82 -29.92
C ASP A 18 -37.73 31.42 -29.33
N ALA A 19 -37.79 30.38 -30.15
CA ALA A 19 -37.61 29.01 -29.71
C ALA A 19 -36.16 28.70 -29.33
N LYS A 20 -35.19 29.30 -30.01
CA LYS A 20 -33.76 29.17 -29.63
C LYS A 20 -33.47 29.80 -28.26
N ARG A 21 -34.04 31.00 -27.98
CA ARG A 21 -33.89 31.67 -26.67
C ARG A 21 -34.55 30.86 -25.54
N SER A 22 -35.71 30.24 -25.76
CA SER A 22 -36.38 29.41 -24.77
C SER A 22 -35.71 28.04 -24.58
N PHE A 23 -34.99 27.54 -25.61
CA PHE A 23 -34.27 26.29 -25.58
C PHE A 23 -33.02 26.34 -24.67
N HIS A 24 -32.31 27.49 -24.63
CA HIS A 24 -31.17 27.72 -23.74
C HIS A 24 -31.59 27.71 -22.25
N HIS A 25 -32.81 28.07 -21.91
CA HIS A 25 -33.33 28.13 -20.54
C HIS A 25 -34.05 26.88 -20.07
N ARG A 26 -34.51 25.99 -20.94
CA ARG A 26 -35.42 24.89 -20.58
C ARG A 26 -34.89 23.45 -20.75
N MET A 27 -33.65 23.24 -21.14
CA MET A 27 -33.11 21.90 -21.22
C MET A 27 -32.72 21.35 -19.83
N PHE A 28 -33.65 21.37 -18.92
CA PHE A 28 -33.55 20.60 -17.68
C PHE A 28 -34.15 19.21 -17.95
N LEU A 29 -33.26 18.27 -18.29
CA LEU A 29 -33.57 16.87 -18.16
C LEU A 29 -34.04 16.64 -16.73
N GLU A 30 -35.30 16.34 -16.52
CA GLU A 30 -35.83 15.97 -15.21
C GLU A 30 -34.99 14.79 -14.71
N PRO A 31 -34.32 14.89 -13.55
CA PRO A 31 -33.56 13.78 -13.02
C PRO A 31 -34.53 12.64 -12.75
N GLN A 32 -34.29 11.46 -13.34
CA GLN A 32 -35.02 10.27 -12.95
C GLN A 32 -34.87 10.11 -11.44
N GLU A 33 -35.95 10.41 -10.70
CA GLU A 33 -36.01 10.20 -9.25
C GLU A 33 -35.89 8.70 -8.94
N LYS A 34 -34.67 8.22 -8.82
CA LYS A 34 -34.42 6.96 -8.14
C LYS A 34 -34.62 7.18 -6.64
N LYS A 35 -35.87 7.26 -6.20
CA LYS A 35 -36.26 7.09 -4.79
C LYS A 35 -35.94 5.65 -4.35
N ARG A 36 -34.68 5.30 -4.27
CA ARG A 36 -34.28 4.09 -3.55
C ARG A 36 -34.06 4.47 -2.10
N SER A 37 -35.10 4.24 -1.29
CA SER A 37 -34.96 4.30 0.17
C SER A 37 -33.76 3.44 0.57
N MET A 38 -32.75 4.03 1.20
CA MET A 38 -31.57 3.32 1.73
C MET A 38 -31.98 2.15 2.62
N LYS A 39 -33.06 2.32 3.42
CA LYS A 39 -33.65 1.24 4.22
C LYS A 39 -34.16 0.07 3.36
N ALA A 40 -34.83 0.35 2.25
CA ALA A 40 -35.33 -0.71 1.34
C ALA A 40 -34.19 -1.44 0.63
N LEU A 41 -33.08 -0.73 0.30
CA LEU A 41 -31.87 -1.31 -0.26
C LEU A 41 -31.15 -2.20 0.77
N MET A 42 -30.98 -1.71 2.00
CA MET A 42 -30.38 -2.48 3.11
C MET A 42 -31.20 -3.71 3.46
N VAL A 43 -32.52 -3.58 3.57
CA VAL A 43 -33.42 -4.72 3.82
C VAL A 43 -33.42 -5.72 2.67
N LYS A 44 -33.40 -5.25 1.41
CA LYS A 44 -33.28 -6.12 0.24
C LYS A 44 -31.93 -6.83 0.17
N GLN A 45 -30.86 -6.15 0.54
CA GLN A 45 -29.51 -6.70 0.62
C GLN A 45 -29.39 -7.69 1.78
N ALA A 46 -29.90 -7.36 2.97
CA ALA A 46 -29.97 -8.26 4.11
C ALA A 46 -30.81 -9.51 3.83
N LYS A 47 -32.01 -9.38 3.23
CA LYS A 47 -32.82 -10.53 2.79
C LYS A 47 -32.13 -11.39 1.73
N LYS A 48 -31.36 -10.77 0.81
CA LYS A 48 -30.59 -11.50 -0.20
C LYS A 48 -29.41 -12.26 0.41
N THR A 49 -28.79 -11.71 1.46
CA THR A 49 -27.67 -12.33 2.19
C THR A 49 -28.14 -13.40 3.16
N CYS A 50 -29.26 -13.19 3.85
CA CYS A 50 -29.79 -14.12 4.87
C CYS A 50 -30.67 -15.26 4.31
N SER A 51 -30.97 -15.33 3.00
CA SER A 51 -31.70 -16.46 2.44
C SER A 51 -30.77 -17.66 2.21
N CYS A 52 -30.69 -18.59 3.16
CA CYS A 52 -29.98 -19.85 3.05
C CYS A 52 -30.74 -20.83 2.14
N THR A 53 -30.38 -20.88 0.87
CA THR A 53 -30.81 -21.97 -0.04
C THR A 53 -29.67 -22.98 -0.19
N PRO A 54 -29.91 -24.28 -0.39
CA PRO A 54 -28.87 -25.29 -0.56
C PRO A 54 -27.87 -24.95 -1.67
N ALA A 55 -28.33 -24.31 -2.75
CA ALA A 55 -27.47 -23.83 -3.83
C ALA A 55 -26.50 -22.74 -3.35
N LYS A 56 -26.96 -21.79 -2.54
CA LYS A 56 -26.07 -20.74 -1.99
C LYS A 56 -25.06 -21.27 -1.00
N VAL A 57 -25.44 -22.26 -0.16
CA VAL A 57 -24.50 -22.93 0.75
C VAL A 57 -23.42 -23.63 -0.05
N LYS A 58 -23.81 -24.35 -1.11
CA LYS A 58 -22.86 -24.98 -2.04
C LYS A 58 -21.91 -23.93 -2.66
N ASP A 59 -22.41 -22.83 -3.19
CA ASP A 59 -21.62 -21.77 -3.78
C ASP A 59 -20.68 -21.13 -2.74
N TYR A 60 -21.12 -20.98 -1.49
CA TYR A 60 -20.29 -20.47 -0.40
C TYR A 60 -19.15 -21.40 -0.05
N VAL A 61 -19.44 -22.73 0.08
CA VAL A 61 -18.43 -23.77 0.31
C VAL A 61 -17.42 -23.82 -0.84
N PHE A 62 -17.87 -23.81 -2.07
CA PHE A 62 -17.00 -23.77 -3.24
C PHE A 62 -16.20 -22.46 -3.34
N SER A 63 -16.76 -21.36 -2.86
CA SER A 63 -16.09 -20.06 -2.79
C SER A 63 -15.00 -20.05 -1.72
N PHE A 64 -15.23 -20.70 -0.57
CA PHE A 64 -14.32 -20.76 0.56
C PHE A 64 -13.17 -21.78 0.34
N PHE A 65 -13.44 -22.87 -0.37
CA PHE A 65 -12.46 -23.87 -0.77
C PHE A 65 -12.24 -23.86 -2.29
N PRO A 66 -11.39 -22.97 -2.82
CA PRO A 66 -11.16 -22.85 -4.26
C PRO A 66 -10.67 -24.14 -4.91
N VAL A 67 -9.97 -24.99 -4.17
CA VAL A 67 -9.49 -26.29 -4.65
C VAL A 67 -10.64 -27.15 -5.21
N LEU A 68 -11.83 -27.11 -4.60
CA LEU A 68 -13.00 -27.83 -5.07
C LEU A 68 -13.54 -27.34 -6.42
N GLN A 69 -13.23 -26.10 -6.80
CA GLN A 69 -13.64 -25.54 -8.09
C GLN A 69 -12.71 -25.89 -9.25
N TRP A 70 -11.38 -25.86 -8.99
CA TRP A 70 -10.41 -26.03 -10.07
C TRP A 70 -9.87 -27.47 -10.20
N LEU A 71 -9.79 -28.23 -9.08
CA LEU A 71 -9.26 -29.61 -9.10
C LEU A 71 -10.08 -30.57 -9.99
N PRO A 72 -11.43 -30.55 -10.01
CA PRO A 72 -12.20 -31.38 -10.94
C PRO A 72 -11.99 -31.04 -12.42
N LYS A 73 -11.54 -29.79 -12.70
CA LYS A 73 -11.27 -29.28 -14.06
C LYS A 73 -9.80 -29.41 -14.45
N TYR A 74 -9.00 -30.11 -13.62
CA TYR A 74 -7.57 -30.24 -13.86
C TYR A 74 -7.28 -31.16 -15.06
N LYS A 75 -6.54 -30.62 -16.02
CA LYS A 75 -6.17 -31.35 -17.25
C LYS A 75 -4.83 -32.05 -17.06
N LEU A 76 -4.87 -33.33 -16.63
CA LEU A 76 -3.69 -34.11 -16.31
C LEU A 76 -2.61 -34.08 -17.41
N ARG A 77 -2.99 -34.29 -18.69
CA ARG A 77 -2.04 -34.37 -19.79
C ARG A 77 -1.34 -33.05 -20.12
N GLU A 78 -2.01 -31.91 -19.89
CA GLU A 78 -1.50 -30.59 -20.23
C GLU A 78 -0.72 -29.92 -19.09
N TYR A 79 -1.14 -30.15 -17.83
CA TYR A 79 -0.65 -29.37 -16.69
C TYR A 79 0.32 -30.13 -15.79
N LEU A 80 0.18 -31.47 -15.68
CA LEU A 80 0.87 -32.28 -14.67
C LEU A 80 2.39 -32.17 -14.80
N LEU A 81 2.95 -32.29 -16.00
CA LEU A 81 4.40 -32.24 -16.21
C LEU A 81 4.99 -30.88 -15.81
N GLY A 82 4.34 -29.79 -16.18
CA GLY A 82 4.76 -28.44 -15.81
C GLY A 82 4.67 -28.19 -14.30
N ASP A 83 3.57 -28.65 -13.67
CA ASP A 83 3.37 -28.50 -12.23
C ASP A 83 4.35 -29.36 -11.42
N ILE A 84 4.67 -30.60 -11.86
CA ILE A 84 5.68 -31.44 -11.22
C ILE A 84 7.07 -30.80 -11.34
N MET A 85 7.50 -30.44 -12.54
CA MET A 85 8.81 -29.82 -12.75
C MET A 85 8.96 -28.55 -11.92
N SER A 86 7.96 -27.69 -11.97
CA SER A 86 7.93 -26.45 -11.20
C SER A 86 7.97 -26.72 -9.67
N GLY A 87 7.16 -27.67 -9.21
CA GLY A 87 7.10 -28.03 -7.80
C GLY A 87 8.42 -28.59 -7.26
N VAL A 88 9.09 -29.47 -8.02
CA VAL A 88 10.39 -30.02 -7.66
C VAL A 88 11.46 -28.92 -7.61
N ILE A 89 11.54 -28.08 -8.64
CA ILE A 89 12.55 -27.01 -8.71
C ILE A 89 12.35 -26.00 -7.57
N VAL A 90 11.12 -25.59 -7.32
CA VAL A 90 10.80 -24.67 -6.21
C VAL A 90 11.08 -25.34 -4.86
N GLY A 91 10.76 -26.63 -4.69
CA GLY A 91 11.05 -27.39 -3.48
C GLY A 91 12.54 -27.45 -3.18
N VAL A 92 13.35 -27.75 -4.18
CA VAL A 92 14.82 -27.77 -4.09
C VAL A 92 15.40 -26.40 -3.70
N LEU A 93 14.89 -25.31 -4.29
CA LEU A 93 15.32 -23.94 -3.96
C LEU A 93 14.86 -23.50 -2.57
N LEU A 94 13.71 -24.01 -2.12
CA LEU A 94 13.11 -23.62 -0.85
C LEU A 94 13.86 -24.18 0.37
N VAL A 95 14.49 -25.36 0.24
CA VAL A 95 15.21 -25.99 1.36
C VAL A 95 16.32 -25.08 1.92
N PRO A 96 17.31 -24.61 1.14
CA PRO A 96 18.36 -23.74 1.66
C PRO A 96 17.81 -22.42 2.21
N GLN A 97 16.80 -21.86 1.55
CA GLN A 97 16.16 -20.62 2.01
C GLN A 97 15.42 -20.81 3.33
N SER A 98 14.76 -21.96 3.52
CA SER A 98 14.06 -22.28 4.76
C SER A 98 15.01 -22.36 5.95
N ILE A 99 16.15 -23.02 5.77
CA ILE A 99 17.18 -23.13 6.80
C ILE A 99 17.79 -21.74 7.11
N ALA A 100 18.15 -20.97 6.08
CA ALA A 100 18.76 -19.65 6.25
C ALA A 100 17.82 -18.63 6.92
N TYR A 101 16.56 -18.60 6.52
CA TYR A 101 15.57 -17.67 7.06
C TYR A 101 15.05 -18.07 8.45
N SER A 102 15.16 -19.36 8.84
CA SER A 102 14.94 -19.76 10.24
C SER A 102 15.95 -19.11 11.16
N LEU A 103 17.22 -19.15 10.78
CA LEU A 103 18.28 -18.51 11.56
C LEU A 103 18.08 -16.98 11.62
N LEU A 104 17.59 -16.37 10.54
CA LEU A 104 17.23 -14.94 10.53
C LEU A 104 16.09 -14.65 11.52
N ALA A 105 15.10 -15.55 11.64
CA ALA A 105 13.99 -15.45 12.58
C ALA A 105 14.40 -15.82 14.03
N GLY A 106 15.66 -16.12 14.30
CA GLY A 106 16.10 -16.58 15.62
C GLY A 106 15.62 -17.97 15.98
N GLN A 107 15.26 -18.80 14.98
CA GLN A 107 14.69 -20.11 15.13
C GLN A 107 15.65 -21.21 14.67
N GLU A 108 15.41 -22.43 15.11
CA GLU A 108 16.15 -23.59 14.60
C GLU A 108 15.79 -23.89 13.14
N PRO A 109 16.74 -24.44 12.35
CA PRO A 109 16.55 -24.75 10.93
C PRO A 109 15.32 -25.60 10.61
N ILE A 110 14.96 -26.52 11.49
CA ILE A 110 13.85 -27.47 11.28
C ILE A 110 12.50 -26.75 11.17
N TYR A 111 12.28 -25.69 11.98
CA TYR A 111 11.01 -24.98 12.00
C TYR A 111 10.73 -24.22 10.69
N GLY A 112 11.79 -23.83 9.97
CA GLY A 112 11.64 -23.27 8.63
C GLY A 112 11.19 -24.28 7.60
N LEU A 113 11.67 -25.51 7.70
CA LEU A 113 11.21 -26.60 6.83
C LEU A 113 9.74 -26.93 7.11
N TYR A 114 9.33 -26.99 8.40
CA TYR A 114 7.92 -27.15 8.76
C TYR A 114 7.05 -26.05 8.18
N THR A 115 7.47 -24.81 8.37
CA THR A 115 6.74 -23.63 7.85
C THR A 115 6.55 -23.69 6.34
N SER A 116 7.58 -24.06 5.59
CA SER A 116 7.51 -24.21 4.14
C SER A 116 6.62 -25.37 3.69
N PHE A 117 6.63 -26.47 4.43
CA PHE A 117 5.79 -27.63 4.17
C PHE A 117 4.30 -27.29 4.35
N PHE A 118 3.92 -26.84 5.53
CA PHE A 118 2.52 -26.56 5.85
C PHE A 118 1.94 -25.42 5.03
N ALA A 119 2.69 -24.33 4.83
CA ALA A 119 2.23 -23.19 4.07
C ALA A 119 1.81 -23.55 2.64
N SER A 120 2.60 -24.40 1.97
CA SER A 120 2.31 -24.81 0.59
C SER A 120 1.05 -25.67 0.50
N ILE A 121 0.81 -26.58 1.45
CA ILE A 121 -0.39 -27.44 1.50
C ILE A 121 -1.63 -26.61 1.80
N ILE A 122 -1.57 -25.74 2.80
CA ILE A 122 -2.74 -24.95 3.21
C ILE A 122 -3.12 -23.97 2.11
N TYR A 123 -2.13 -23.33 1.47
CA TYR A 123 -2.39 -22.45 0.36
C TYR A 123 -2.96 -23.19 -0.87
N PHE A 124 -2.59 -24.43 -1.12
CA PHE A 124 -3.21 -25.28 -2.14
C PHE A 124 -4.72 -25.42 -1.93
N ILE A 125 -5.18 -25.49 -0.67
CA ILE A 125 -6.59 -25.68 -0.33
C ILE A 125 -7.39 -24.36 -0.44
N PHE A 126 -6.85 -23.28 0.12
CA PHE A 126 -7.56 -22.01 0.31
C PHE A 126 -7.20 -20.91 -0.70
N GLY A 127 -6.05 -21.02 -1.39
CA GLY A 127 -5.56 -20.00 -2.29
C GLY A 127 -6.33 -19.89 -3.61
N THR A 128 -6.46 -18.69 -4.13
CA THR A 128 -7.10 -18.41 -5.43
C THR A 128 -6.11 -18.17 -6.56
N SER A 129 -4.89 -17.77 -6.25
CA SER A 129 -3.85 -17.57 -7.25
C SER A 129 -3.25 -18.89 -7.72
N ARG A 130 -3.05 -19.03 -9.03
CA ARG A 130 -2.48 -20.25 -9.63
C ARG A 130 -0.95 -20.34 -9.56
N HIS A 131 -0.28 -19.18 -9.50
CA HIS A 131 1.16 -19.07 -9.73
C HIS A 131 1.99 -18.74 -8.49
N ILE A 132 1.42 -18.05 -7.48
CA ILE A 132 2.21 -17.60 -6.34
C ILE A 132 2.74 -18.78 -5.52
N SER A 133 3.94 -18.59 -4.97
CA SER A 133 4.58 -19.50 -4.01
C SER A 133 4.52 -18.88 -2.62
N VAL A 134 3.70 -19.48 -1.74
CA VAL A 134 3.59 -19.09 -0.34
C VAL A 134 4.57 -19.92 0.50
N GLY A 135 5.17 -19.30 1.49
CA GLY A 135 6.15 -19.92 2.38
C GLY A 135 6.95 -18.85 3.11
N ILE A 136 8.15 -19.18 3.54
CA ILE A 136 9.01 -18.28 4.29
C ILE A 136 9.41 -17.07 3.43
N PHE A 137 9.35 -15.87 4.04
CA PHE A 137 9.74 -14.62 3.43
C PHE A 137 10.69 -13.84 4.36
N GLY A 138 11.88 -13.48 3.86
CA GLY A 138 12.99 -12.96 4.67
C GLY A 138 12.68 -11.72 5.49
N VAL A 139 11.85 -10.80 4.99
CA VAL A 139 11.47 -9.57 5.72
C VAL A 139 10.61 -9.93 6.94
N LEU A 140 9.63 -10.82 6.81
CA LEU A 140 8.82 -11.27 7.93
C LEU A 140 9.65 -12.06 8.94
N CYS A 141 10.61 -12.88 8.46
CA CYS A 141 11.53 -13.59 9.33
C CYS A 141 12.40 -12.64 10.17
N LEU A 142 12.83 -11.52 9.58
CA LEU A 142 13.56 -10.49 10.31
C LEU A 142 12.69 -9.88 11.42
N MET A 143 11.44 -9.54 11.13
CA MET A 143 10.51 -8.97 12.12
C MET A 143 10.22 -9.96 13.25
N VAL A 144 9.95 -11.22 12.92
CA VAL A 144 9.82 -12.30 13.93
C VAL A 144 11.07 -12.39 14.79
N GLY A 145 12.26 -12.38 14.17
CA GLY A 145 13.53 -12.47 14.89
C GLY A 145 13.76 -11.29 15.86
N GLN A 146 13.36 -10.08 15.50
CA GLN A 146 13.47 -8.92 16.38
C GLN A 146 12.59 -9.04 17.63
N VAL A 147 11.36 -9.54 17.46
CA VAL A 147 10.43 -9.77 18.58
C VAL A 147 10.91 -10.92 19.45
N VAL A 148 11.37 -12.03 18.85
CA VAL A 148 11.93 -13.17 19.55
C VAL A 148 13.14 -12.78 20.41
N ASP A 149 14.08 -12.02 19.84
CA ASP A 149 15.26 -11.54 20.57
C ASP A 149 14.84 -10.63 21.76
N ARG A 150 13.87 -9.76 21.56
CA ARG A 150 13.33 -8.86 22.61
C ARG A 150 12.69 -9.67 23.77
N GLU A 151 11.86 -10.63 23.44
CA GLU A 151 11.17 -11.44 24.46
C GLU A 151 12.14 -12.40 25.20
N ILE A 152 13.17 -12.92 24.53
CA ILE A 152 14.25 -13.69 25.15
C ILE A 152 15.00 -12.83 26.18
N GLN A 153 15.32 -11.57 25.84
CA GLN A 153 15.95 -10.63 26.76
C GLN A 153 15.04 -10.31 27.96
N ARG A 154 13.75 -10.03 27.70
CA ARG A 154 12.76 -9.80 28.77
C ARG A 154 12.61 -10.98 29.71
N ALA A 155 12.62 -12.18 29.18
CA ALA A 155 12.56 -13.43 29.96
C ALA A 155 13.86 -13.73 30.72
N GLY A 156 14.95 -12.97 30.46
CA GLY A 156 16.23 -13.11 31.16
C GLY A 156 17.02 -14.38 30.80
N TYR A 157 16.83 -14.93 29.59
CA TYR A 157 17.63 -16.06 29.09
C TYR A 157 19.07 -15.68 28.69
N ASP A 158 19.38 -14.38 28.60
CA ASP A 158 20.72 -13.86 28.26
C ASP A 158 21.55 -13.47 29.48
N LEU A 159 21.02 -13.69 30.71
CA LEU A 159 21.79 -13.48 31.94
C LEU A 159 22.81 -14.61 32.11
N GLU A 160 24.07 -14.24 32.44
CA GLU A 160 25.12 -15.23 32.72
C GLU A 160 24.73 -16.19 33.84
N PRO A 161 25.19 -17.44 33.80
CA PRO A 161 24.88 -18.46 34.83
C PRO A 161 25.22 -18.02 36.25
N ALA A 162 26.22 -17.15 36.42
CA ALA A 162 26.62 -16.57 37.72
C ALA A 162 25.58 -15.61 38.32
N ALA A 163 24.86 -14.88 37.48
CA ALA A 163 23.77 -14.00 37.92
C ALA A 163 22.50 -14.79 38.27
N LEU A 164 22.32 -15.96 37.63
CA LEU A 164 21.18 -16.83 37.88
C LEU A 164 21.33 -17.57 39.24
N SER A 165 22.55 -17.96 39.66
CA SER A 165 22.79 -18.55 40.98
C SER A 165 22.54 -17.55 42.11
N VAL A 166 22.90 -16.31 41.96
CA VAL A 166 22.63 -15.22 42.95
C VAL A 166 21.13 -14.94 43.09
N LEU A 167 20.37 -15.05 42.00
CA LEU A 167 18.90 -14.85 42.00
C LEU A 167 18.18 -16.07 42.63
N THR A 168 18.69 -17.29 42.46
CA THR A 168 18.09 -18.46 43.09
C THR A 168 18.38 -18.51 44.59
N ASP A 169 19.54 -18.07 45.05
CA ASP A 169 19.89 -17.99 46.48
C ASP A 169 19.08 -16.87 47.20
N THR A 170 18.83 -15.76 46.53
CA THR A 170 17.97 -14.68 47.08
C THR A 170 16.49 -15.04 47.08
N ALA A 171 15.99 -15.81 46.11
CA ALA A 171 14.59 -16.25 46.05
C ALA A 171 14.27 -17.32 47.13
N ALA A 172 15.24 -18.07 47.61
CA ALA A 172 15.09 -19.03 48.71
C ALA A 172 14.90 -18.30 50.06
N TYR A 173 15.30 -17.07 50.22
CA TYR A 173 15.21 -16.30 51.47
C TYR A 173 13.97 -15.40 51.59
N VAL A 174 13.23 -15.18 50.49
CA VAL A 174 12.04 -14.29 50.48
C VAL A 174 10.79 -15.10 50.19
N ASN A 175 10.10 -15.46 51.25
CA ASN A 175 8.81 -16.18 51.28
C ASN A 175 7.68 -15.21 50.82
N THR A 176 7.72 -14.74 49.58
CA THR A 176 6.66 -13.81 49.08
C THR A 176 6.30 -14.07 47.61
N THR A 177 5.01 -14.45 47.45
CA THR A 177 4.14 -14.37 46.25
C THR A 177 4.54 -15.08 44.95
N ILE A 178 3.72 -15.99 44.65
CA ILE A 178 3.37 -16.89 43.51
C ILE A 178 3.84 -16.50 42.07
N SER A 179 4.27 -15.28 41.76
CA SER A 179 4.61 -14.88 40.38
C SER A 179 6.03 -15.28 39.88
N PRO A 180 7.12 -15.31 40.69
CA PRO A 180 8.45 -15.73 40.20
C PRO A 180 8.60 -17.26 40.06
N VAL A 181 7.83 -18.04 40.79
CA VAL A 181 7.91 -19.50 40.76
C VAL A 181 7.46 -20.08 39.41
N ASN A 182 6.45 -19.50 38.78
CA ASN A 182 5.97 -19.93 37.47
C ASN A 182 6.99 -19.63 36.35
N GLN A 183 7.71 -18.50 36.42
CA GLN A 183 8.75 -18.18 35.44
C GLN A 183 9.99 -19.08 35.57
N THR A 184 10.36 -19.42 36.78
CA THR A 184 11.51 -20.30 37.04
C THR A 184 11.19 -21.76 36.66
N LEU A 185 9.96 -22.21 36.91
CA LEU A 185 9.49 -23.51 36.51
C LEU A 185 9.38 -23.65 34.97
N GLN A 186 8.96 -22.56 34.30
CA GLN A 186 8.90 -22.50 32.84
C GLN A 186 10.29 -22.51 32.20
N LYS A 187 11.32 -21.89 32.84
CA LYS A 187 12.72 -21.95 32.45
C LYS A 187 13.33 -23.38 32.59
N LEU A 188 12.93 -24.12 33.61
CA LEU A 188 13.33 -25.49 33.82
C LEU A 188 12.73 -26.48 32.80
N LEU A 189 11.54 -26.16 32.29
CA LEU A 189 10.78 -26.98 31.32
C LEU A 189 11.07 -26.62 29.85
N CYS A 190 11.58 -25.45 29.54
CA CYS A 190 11.77 -24.96 28.18
C CYS A 190 13.10 -24.21 28.04
N ASP A 191 14.04 -24.79 27.31
CA ASP A 191 15.32 -24.14 26.94
C ASP A 191 15.10 -22.88 26.08
N LYS A 192 16.08 -21.96 26.02
CA LYS A 192 16.10 -20.76 25.19
C LYS A 192 15.55 -21.00 23.79
N ARG A 193 15.90 -22.13 23.16
CA ARG A 193 15.43 -22.51 21.82
C ARG A 193 13.94 -22.82 21.76
N CYS A 194 13.46 -23.58 22.76
CA CYS A 194 12.05 -23.89 22.92
C CYS A 194 11.22 -22.62 23.17
N TYR A 195 11.72 -21.67 23.97
CA TYR A 195 11.05 -20.41 24.20
C TYR A 195 10.99 -19.55 22.94
N ALA A 196 12.09 -19.48 22.17
CA ALA A 196 12.14 -18.76 20.90
C ALA A 196 11.05 -19.19 19.92
N ILE A 197 10.85 -20.51 19.73
CA ILE A 197 9.80 -20.98 18.81
C ILE A 197 8.40 -20.77 19.39
N THR A 198 8.23 -20.84 20.69
CA THR A 198 6.95 -20.55 21.35
C THR A 198 6.52 -19.10 21.10
N VAL A 199 7.44 -18.14 21.22
CA VAL A 199 7.20 -16.72 20.88
C VAL A 199 6.85 -16.58 19.39
N GLY A 200 7.66 -17.19 18.50
CA GLY A 200 7.45 -17.15 17.06
C GLY A 200 6.11 -17.74 16.62
N ALA A 201 5.74 -18.90 17.17
CA ALA A 201 4.47 -19.56 16.87
C ALA A 201 3.27 -18.77 17.41
N THR A 202 3.35 -18.24 18.63
CA THR A 202 2.28 -17.42 19.23
C THR A 202 2.04 -16.15 18.41
N MET A 203 3.12 -15.46 18.01
CA MET A 203 3.01 -14.27 17.17
C MET A 203 2.40 -14.59 15.79
N THR A 204 2.79 -15.72 15.21
CA THR A 204 2.25 -16.20 13.92
C THR A 204 0.76 -16.52 14.02
N PHE A 205 0.34 -17.14 15.11
CA PHE A 205 -1.07 -17.40 15.38
C PHE A 205 -1.88 -16.10 15.40
N ILE A 206 -1.42 -15.11 16.14
CA ILE A 206 -2.11 -13.82 16.27
C ILE A 206 -2.15 -13.09 14.91
N ALA A 207 -1.02 -13.05 14.17
CA ALA A 207 -0.98 -12.47 12.83
C ALA A 207 -1.98 -13.15 11.89
N GLY A 208 -2.10 -14.48 11.96
CA GLY A 208 -3.10 -15.24 11.21
C GLY A 208 -4.54 -14.91 11.61
N VAL A 209 -4.82 -14.76 12.90
CA VAL A 209 -6.14 -14.36 13.42
C VAL A 209 -6.49 -12.95 12.90
N TYR A 210 -5.55 -12.00 12.93
CA TYR A 210 -5.77 -10.67 12.36
C TYR A 210 -6.08 -10.73 10.86
N GLN A 211 -5.37 -11.56 10.09
CA GLN A 211 -5.61 -11.73 8.65
C GLN A 211 -6.99 -12.32 8.36
N VAL A 212 -7.41 -13.34 9.12
CA VAL A 212 -8.76 -13.92 9.00
C VAL A 212 -9.82 -12.91 9.40
N ALA A 213 -9.62 -12.15 10.48
CA ALA A 213 -10.53 -11.09 10.90
C ALA A 213 -10.65 -9.98 9.83
N MET A 214 -9.52 -9.53 9.26
CA MET A 214 -9.55 -8.59 8.14
C MET A 214 -10.31 -9.14 6.93
N GLY A 215 -10.20 -10.43 6.63
CA GLY A 215 -10.97 -11.12 5.60
C GLY A 215 -12.47 -11.11 5.89
N PHE A 216 -12.85 -11.38 7.15
CA PHE A 216 -14.24 -11.37 7.60
C PHE A 216 -14.87 -9.97 7.50
N PHE A 217 -14.18 -8.94 7.92
CA PHE A 217 -14.61 -7.54 7.79
C PHE A 217 -14.47 -6.99 6.37
N GLN A 218 -14.06 -7.82 5.41
CA GLN A 218 -13.86 -7.43 4.01
C GLN A 218 -12.91 -6.23 3.82
N VAL A 219 -11.87 -6.15 4.64
CA VAL A 219 -10.87 -5.06 4.64
C VAL A 219 -9.87 -5.19 3.47
N GLY A 220 -10.13 -6.05 2.49
CA GLY A 220 -9.29 -6.25 1.30
C GLY A 220 -8.95 -4.98 0.53
N PHE A 221 -9.81 -3.97 0.62
CA PHE A 221 -9.57 -2.66 0.01
C PHE A 221 -8.34 -1.92 0.58
N VAL A 222 -7.87 -2.28 1.78
CA VAL A 222 -6.69 -1.65 2.41
C VAL A 222 -5.43 -1.87 1.56
N SER A 223 -5.36 -2.96 0.77
CA SER A 223 -4.24 -3.19 -0.14
C SER A 223 -4.05 -2.04 -1.16
N VAL A 224 -5.12 -1.34 -1.53
CA VAL A 224 -5.08 -0.20 -2.46
C VAL A 224 -4.30 0.99 -1.87
N TYR A 225 -4.29 1.15 -0.54
CA TYR A 225 -3.54 2.23 0.13
C TYR A 225 -2.05 1.94 0.29
N LEU A 226 -1.64 0.69 0.05
CA LEU A 226 -0.23 0.30 0.08
C LEU A 226 0.32 0.38 -1.35
N SER A 227 0.86 1.55 -1.70
CA SER A 227 1.43 1.77 -3.04
C SER A 227 2.63 0.85 -3.30
N ASP A 228 2.85 0.50 -4.57
CA ASP A 228 4.00 -0.31 -4.99
C ASP A 228 5.33 0.36 -4.62
N SER A 229 5.38 1.70 -4.68
CA SER A 229 6.56 2.48 -4.28
C SER A 229 6.86 2.35 -2.79
N LEU A 230 5.82 2.41 -1.93
CA LEU A 230 5.94 2.21 -0.49
C LEU A 230 6.45 0.80 -0.17
N LEU A 231 5.79 -0.25 -0.70
CA LEU A 231 6.17 -1.64 -0.46
C LEU A 231 7.59 -1.94 -0.97
N SER A 232 7.93 -1.39 -2.13
CA SER A 232 9.28 -1.52 -2.70
C SER A 232 10.35 -0.84 -1.85
N GLY A 233 10.09 0.39 -1.37
CA GLY A 233 10.97 1.11 -0.46
C GLY A 233 11.17 0.35 0.86
N PHE A 234 10.07 -0.15 1.44
CA PHE A 234 10.07 -0.96 2.64
C PHE A 234 10.94 -2.23 2.50
N VAL A 235 10.72 -3.01 1.43
CA VAL A 235 11.50 -4.25 1.18
C VAL A 235 12.98 -3.93 0.97
N THR A 236 13.30 -2.82 0.32
CA THR A 236 14.70 -2.40 0.12
C THR A 236 15.34 -1.99 1.45
N GLY A 237 14.66 -1.21 2.29
CA GLY A 237 15.14 -0.83 3.62
C GLY A 237 15.35 -2.04 4.53
N ALA A 238 14.37 -2.96 4.58
CA ALA A 238 14.49 -4.21 5.31
C ALA A 238 15.65 -5.07 4.80
N SER A 239 15.95 -5.03 3.49
CA SER A 239 17.10 -5.76 2.92
C SER A 239 18.45 -5.27 3.47
N PHE A 240 18.60 -3.98 3.75
CA PHE A 240 19.80 -3.47 4.44
C PHE A 240 19.93 -4.01 5.86
N THR A 241 18.83 -4.08 6.59
CA THR A 241 18.83 -4.64 7.95
C THR A 241 19.14 -6.14 7.93
N ILE A 242 18.59 -6.89 6.96
CA ILE A 242 18.94 -8.31 6.77
C ILE A 242 20.42 -8.46 6.43
N LEU A 243 20.93 -7.69 5.47
CA LEU A 243 22.36 -7.70 5.09
C LEU A 243 23.24 -7.47 6.32
N THR A 244 22.95 -6.45 7.12
CA THR A 244 23.67 -6.12 8.34
C THR A 244 23.62 -7.28 9.35
N SER A 245 22.47 -7.91 9.54
CA SER A 245 22.33 -9.04 10.45
C SER A 245 23.10 -10.29 10.02
N GLN A 246 23.29 -10.47 8.71
CA GLN A 246 24.02 -11.59 8.14
C GLN A 246 25.55 -11.35 8.09
N ALA A 247 26.00 -10.09 8.12
CA ALA A 247 27.41 -9.74 8.02
C ALA A 247 28.27 -10.41 9.13
N LYS A 248 27.73 -10.53 10.34
CA LYS A 248 28.42 -11.21 11.45
C LYS A 248 28.70 -12.69 11.17
N TYR A 249 27.78 -13.39 10.52
CA TYR A 249 27.96 -14.81 10.17
C TYR A 249 28.94 -15.01 9.02
N VAL A 250 28.99 -14.05 8.07
CA VAL A 250 30.00 -14.03 6.98
C VAL A 250 31.40 -13.93 7.55
N LEU A 251 31.56 -13.13 8.62
CA LEU A 251 32.84 -12.94 9.32
C LEU A 251 33.10 -13.96 10.43
N GLY A 252 32.17 -14.86 10.70
CA GLY A 252 32.28 -15.85 11.79
C GLY A 252 32.34 -15.21 13.19
N LEU A 253 31.71 -14.03 13.38
CA LEU A 253 31.71 -13.31 14.65
C LEU A 253 30.54 -13.74 15.53
N ASP A 254 30.83 -14.04 16.79
CA ASP A 254 29.80 -14.30 17.80
C ASP A 254 29.47 -13.01 18.56
N ILE A 255 28.64 -12.17 17.93
CA ILE A 255 28.18 -10.89 18.46
C ILE A 255 26.67 -10.94 18.66
N PRO A 256 26.13 -10.51 19.82
CA PRO A 256 24.70 -10.43 20.06
C PRO A 256 24.03 -9.49 19.03
N ARG A 257 22.78 -9.72 18.73
CA ARG A 257 22.02 -8.81 17.87
C ARG A 257 21.71 -7.52 18.62
N SER A 258 21.95 -6.38 17.98
CA SER A 258 21.50 -5.11 18.51
C SER A 258 20.02 -4.91 18.22
N SER A 259 19.21 -4.54 19.21
CA SER A 259 17.80 -4.24 19.11
C SER A 259 17.52 -2.74 19.33
N GLY A 260 16.39 -2.24 18.81
CA GLY A 260 15.96 -0.86 19.01
C GLY A 260 16.34 0.10 17.87
N ILE A 261 16.09 1.40 18.11
CA ILE A 261 16.33 2.47 17.12
C ILE A 261 17.81 2.58 16.83
N GLY A 262 18.18 2.60 15.55
CA GLY A 262 19.59 2.69 15.13
C GLY A 262 20.36 1.38 15.24
N SER A 263 19.68 0.24 15.42
CA SER A 263 20.31 -1.09 15.51
C SER A 263 21.25 -1.42 14.36
N LEU A 264 20.96 -0.91 13.15
CA LEU A 264 21.84 -1.06 11.99
C LEU A 264 23.20 -0.44 12.25
N ILE A 265 23.26 0.81 12.69
CA ILE A 265 24.51 1.53 12.96
C ILE A 265 25.25 0.89 14.14
N ALA A 266 24.53 0.57 15.22
CA ALA A 266 25.10 -0.09 16.39
C ALA A 266 25.72 -1.46 16.04
N THR A 267 25.07 -2.24 15.16
CA THR A 267 25.62 -3.52 14.70
C THR A 267 26.90 -3.35 13.91
N TRP A 268 27.00 -2.37 13.00
CA TRP A 268 28.23 -2.10 12.26
C TRP A 268 29.37 -1.62 13.18
N ILE A 269 29.09 -0.76 14.15
CA ILE A 269 30.08 -0.35 15.18
C ILE A 269 30.60 -1.57 15.94
N ASN A 270 29.69 -2.48 16.36
CA ASN A 270 30.08 -3.70 17.06
C ASN A 270 30.90 -4.66 16.18
N ILE A 271 30.57 -4.78 14.89
CA ILE A 271 31.33 -5.58 13.93
C ILE A 271 32.77 -4.99 13.79
N PHE A 272 32.88 -3.70 13.55
CA PHE A 272 34.23 -3.06 13.42
C PHE A 272 35.06 -3.15 14.71
N ARG A 273 34.43 -3.04 15.87
CA ARG A 273 35.06 -3.18 17.17
C ARG A 273 35.62 -4.58 17.40
N ASN A 274 34.95 -5.60 16.92
CA ASN A 274 35.31 -7.00 17.11
C ASN A 274 35.93 -7.64 15.86
N ILE A 275 36.31 -6.87 14.86
CA ILE A 275 36.81 -7.41 13.58
C ILE A 275 38.06 -8.29 13.74
N HIS A 276 38.85 -8.02 14.77
CA HIS A 276 40.06 -8.81 15.10
C HIS A 276 39.74 -10.25 15.55
N LYS A 277 38.49 -10.53 15.95
CA LYS A 277 38.02 -11.87 16.33
C LYS A 277 37.42 -12.66 15.15
N THR A 278 37.58 -12.16 13.93
CA THR A 278 37.05 -12.79 12.72
C THR A 278 37.63 -14.19 12.53
N ASN A 279 36.74 -15.17 12.29
CA ASN A 279 37.16 -16.52 11.95
C ASN A 279 37.61 -16.58 10.48
N ILE A 280 38.89 -16.81 10.25
CA ILE A 280 39.51 -16.84 8.91
C ILE A 280 38.90 -17.96 8.05
N CYS A 281 38.56 -19.10 8.63
CA CYS A 281 37.93 -20.20 7.90
C CYS A 281 36.56 -19.80 7.35
N ASP A 282 35.69 -19.19 8.19
CA ASP A 282 34.37 -18.75 7.79
C ASP A 282 34.45 -17.60 6.74
N LEU A 283 35.43 -16.70 6.87
CA LEU A 283 35.68 -15.63 5.90
C LEU A 283 36.09 -16.18 4.53
N ILE A 284 37.04 -17.11 4.47
CA ILE A 284 37.50 -17.75 3.21
C ILE A 284 36.34 -18.51 2.57
N THR A 285 35.59 -19.32 3.35
CA THR A 285 34.45 -20.05 2.84
C THR A 285 33.39 -19.10 2.30
N SER A 286 33.10 -18.00 2.99
CA SER A 286 32.16 -16.98 2.53
C SER A 286 32.61 -16.35 1.22
N PHE A 287 33.88 -16.00 1.10
CA PHE A 287 34.44 -15.41 -0.12
C PHE A 287 34.32 -16.35 -1.32
N LEU A 288 34.69 -17.63 -1.14
CA LEU A 288 34.53 -18.66 -2.17
C LEU A 288 33.07 -18.84 -2.59
N CYS A 289 32.15 -18.84 -1.62
CA CYS A 289 30.71 -18.91 -1.90
C CYS A 289 30.22 -17.69 -2.69
N PHE A 290 30.65 -16.47 -2.37
CA PHE A 290 30.32 -15.27 -3.17
C PHE A 290 30.87 -15.38 -4.59
N LEU A 291 32.12 -15.83 -4.75
CA LEU A 291 32.76 -15.98 -6.05
C LEU A 291 32.02 -16.94 -6.99
N VAL A 292 31.36 -17.95 -6.44
CA VAL A 292 30.57 -18.92 -7.21
C VAL A 292 29.12 -18.47 -7.39
N LEU A 293 28.45 -18.03 -6.32
CA LEU A 293 27.02 -17.75 -6.36
C LEU A 293 26.67 -16.50 -7.18
N ILE A 294 27.47 -15.42 -7.11
CA ILE A 294 27.14 -14.18 -7.83
C ILE A 294 27.22 -14.39 -9.33
N PRO A 295 28.36 -14.89 -9.92
CA PRO A 295 28.43 -15.10 -11.36
C PRO A 295 27.41 -16.10 -11.87
N THR A 296 27.17 -17.19 -11.13
CA THR A 296 26.23 -18.21 -11.58
C THR A 296 24.77 -17.72 -11.56
N LYS A 297 24.40 -16.84 -10.63
CA LYS A 297 23.08 -16.18 -10.65
C LYS A 297 22.98 -15.18 -11.81
N GLU A 298 24.02 -14.42 -12.13
CA GLU A 298 24.05 -13.57 -13.33
C GLU A 298 23.91 -14.43 -14.59
N LEU A 299 24.62 -15.56 -14.65
CA LEU A 299 24.53 -16.49 -15.76
C LEU A 299 23.14 -17.08 -15.92
N ASN A 300 22.49 -17.48 -14.82
CA ASN A 300 21.11 -17.94 -14.81
C ASN A 300 20.14 -16.85 -15.34
N GLU A 301 20.38 -15.58 -14.99
CA GLU A 301 19.57 -14.46 -15.43
C GLU A 301 19.81 -14.15 -16.92
N TYR A 302 21.05 -14.19 -17.36
CA TYR A 302 21.45 -13.98 -18.78
C TYR A 302 20.91 -15.08 -19.71
N PHE A 303 21.02 -16.35 -19.30
CA PHE A 303 20.54 -17.49 -20.09
C PHE A 303 19.08 -17.88 -19.82
N LYS A 304 18.32 -17.05 -19.11
CA LYS A 304 16.91 -17.32 -18.75
C LYS A 304 16.04 -17.69 -19.97
N SER A 305 16.31 -17.11 -21.13
CA SER A 305 15.57 -17.41 -22.37
C SER A 305 15.95 -18.76 -23.00
N ARG A 306 17.13 -19.31 -22.71
CA ARG A 306 17.64 -20.58 -23.28
C ARG A 306 17.49 -21.76 -22.32
N LEU A 307 17.55 -21.51 -21.01
CA LEU A 307 17.40 -22.55 -19.98
C LEU A 307 15.92 -22.79 -19.70
N LYS A 308 15.48 -24.04 -19.86
CA LYS A 308 14.11 -24.46 -19.48
C LYS A 308 13.87 -24.38 -17.95
N ALA A 309 14.93 -24.48 -17.16
CA ALA A 309 14.89 -24.34 -15.70
C ALA A 309 16.17 -23.66 -15.20
N PRO A 310 16.10 -22.82 -14.15
CA PRO A 310 17.31 -22.24 -13.54
C PRO A 310 18.14 -23.33 -12.87
N ILE A 311 19.46 -23.21 -12.97
CA ILE A 311 20.39 -24.13 -12.28
C ILE A 311 20.26 -23.89 -10.77
N PRO A 312 20.00 -24.92 -9.93
CA PRO A 312 19.83 -24.78 -8.48
C PRO A 312 21.19 -24.63 -7.76
N VAL A 313 21.91 -23.54 -8.08
CA VAL A 313 23.28 -23.31 -7.58
C VAL A 313 23.35 -23.26 -6.06
N GLU A 314 22.30 -22.73 -5.41
CA GLU A 314 22.23 -22.65 -3.95
C GLU A 314 22.27 -24.05 -3.31
N LEU A 315 21.55 -25.03 -3.89
CA LEU A 315 21.59 -26.40 -3.40
C LEU A 315 22.95 -27.05 -3.64
N VAL A 316 23.50 -26.90 -4.85
CA VAL A 316 24.85 -27.41 -5.17
C VAL A 316 25.89 -26.85 -4.21
N MET A 317 25.82 -25.55 -3.93
CA MET A 317 26.73 -24.91 -2.98
C MET A 317 26.56 -25.43 -1.56
N ILE A 318 25.34 -25.65 -1.08
CA ILE A 318 25.11 -26.22 0.25
C ILE A 318 25.67 -27.64 0.35
N VAL A 319 25.41 -28.45 -0.66
CA VAL A 319 25.93 -29.86 -0.67
C VAL A 319 27.46 -29.84 -0.68
N ALA A 320 28.07 -29.04 -1.56
CA ALA A 320 29.54 -28.96 -1.63
C ALA A 320 30.15 -28.43 -0.32
N ALA A 321 29.58 -27.34 0.24
CA ALA A 321 30.07 -26.78 1.51
C ALA A 321 29.87 -27.72 2.70
N THR A 322 28.75 -28.46 2.75
CA THR A 322 28.49 -29.43 3.81
C THR A 322 29.47 -30.60 3.74
N LEU A 323 29.76 -31.11 2.54
CA LEU A 323 30.77 -32.15 2.34
C LEU A 323 32.16 -31.67 2.72
N ALA A 324 32.55 -30.47 2.26
CA ALA A 324 33.84 -29.85 2.61
C ALA A 324 33.96 -29.64 4.13
N SER A 325 32.91 -29.18 4.79
CA SER A 325 32.89 -28.99 6.25
C SER A 325 32.95 -30.31 7.03
N HIS A 326 32.25 -31.32 6.53
CA HIS A 326 32.22 -32.67 7.18
C HIS A 326 33.58 -33.37 7.07
N PHE A 327 34.12 -33.50 5.87
CA PHE A 327 35.40 -34.17 5.63
C PHE A 327 36.59 -33.36 6.13
N GLY A 328 36.55 -32.02 6.02
CA GLY A 328 37.57 -31.11 6.52
C GLY A 328 37.52 -30.87 8.02
N LYS A 329 36.53 -31.43 8.76
CA LYS A 329 36.32 -31.21 10.20
C LYS A 329 36.45 -29.73 10.61
N LEU A 330 35.90 -28.83 9.80
CA LEU A 330 36.12 -27.40 9.93
C LEU A 330 35.61 -26.82 11.26
N ARG A 331 34.64 -27.47 11.89
CA ARG A 331 34.19 -27.11 13.24
C ARG A 331 35.28 -27.37 14.28
N ASP A 332 35.81 -28.60 14.28
CA ASP A 332 36.70 -29.07 15.34
C ASP A 332 38.11 -28.48 15.20
N THR A 333 38.56 -28.26 13.95
CA THR A 333 39.89 -27.78 13.65
C THR A 333 39.99 -26.25 13.67
N TYR A 334 38.95 -25.53 13.16
CA TYR A 334 38.99 -24.08 12.95
C TYR A 334 37.87 -23.32 13.69
N GLY A 335 37.06 -24.00 14.51
CA GLY A 335 35.97 -23.37 15.28
C GLY A 335 34.84 -22.78 14.46
N SER A 336 34.62 -23.28 13.23
CA SER A 336 33.56 -22.76 12.36
C SER A 336 32.14 -23.02 12.92
N SER A 337 31.26 -22.05 12.86
CA SER A 337 29.87 -22.18 13.32
C SER A 337 29.03 -22.99 12.36
N ILE A 338 28.47 -24.11 12.83
CA ILE A 338 27.59 -24.97 12.01
C ILE A 338 26.11 -24.86 12.40
N ALA A 339 25.21 -25.34 11.53
CA ALA A 339 23.77 -25.36 11.76
C ALA A 339 23.39 -26.27 12.92
N GLY A 340 24.15 -27.41 13.16
CA GLY A 340 23.92 -28.35 14.24
C GLY A 340 22.91 -29.44 13.88
N HIS A 341 22.49 -30.18 14.89
CA HIS A 341 21.57 -31.32 14.71
C HIS A 341 20.18 -30.84 14.26
N ILE A 342 19.74 -31.32 13.09
CA ILE A 342 18.37 -31.12 12.60
C ILE A 342 17.64 -32.45 12.79
N PRO A 343 16.68 -32.54 13.74
CA PRO A 343 15.95 -33.77 13.99
C PRO A 343 15.10 -34.17 12.78
N THR A 344 14.81 -35.45 12.63
CA THR A 344 13.93 -35.99 11.59
C THR A 344 12.48 -36.04 12.06
N GLY A 345 11.53 -35.89 11.11
CA GLY A 345 10.11 -36.02 11.39
C GLY A 345 9.48 -34.73 11.94
N PHE A 346 8.24 -34.84 12.43
CA PHE A 346 7.49 -33.75 13.02
C PHE A 346 7.43 -33.87 14.55
N LEU A 347 7.61 -32.73 15.20
CA LEU A 347 7.35 -32.61 16.62
C LEU A 347 5.82 -32.62 16.89
N PRO A 348 5.38 -33.10 18.07
CA PRO A 348 3.97 -33.10 18.43
C PRO A 348 3.42 -31.66 18.45
N PRO A 349 2.17 -31.49 18.03
CA PRO A 349 1.56 -30.14 18.00
C PRO A 349 1.45 -29.58 19.43
N ARG A 350 1.73 -28.28 19.55
CA ARG A 350 1.58 -27.52 20.80
C ARG A 350 0.70 -26.29 20.54
N PRO A 351 -0.23 -25.94 21.47
CA PRO A 351 -0.99 -24.71 21.34
C PRO A 351 -0.07 -23.51 21.55
N PRO A 352 -0.41 -22.34 20.95
CA PRO A 352 0.23 -21.07 21.25
C PRO A 352 0.16 -20.74 22.75
N ASP A 353 1.17 -20.04 23.27
CA ASP A 353 1.17 -19.63 24.68
C ASP A 353 0.29 -18.38 24.87
N TRP A 354 -0.85 -18.58 25.53
CA TRP A 354 -1.83 -17.52 25.79
C TRP A 354 -1.27 -16.38 26.64
N ASN A 355 -0.30 -16.64 27.50
CA ASN A 355 0.32 -15.65 28.39
C ASN A 355 1.23 -14.69 27.62
N LEU A 356 1.77 -15.10 26.46
CA LEU A 356 2.60 -14.25 25.59
C LEU A 356 1.78 -13.34 24.69
N ILE A 357 0.49 -13.60 24.50
CA ILE A 357 -0.35 -12.84 23.58
C ILE A 357 -0.29 -11.34 23.85
N PRO A 358 -0.49 -10.83 25.08
CA PRO A 358 -0.45 -9.38 25.31
C PRO A 358 0.87 -8.72 24.91
N ASN A 359 1.98 -9.45 25.02
CA ASN A 359 3.32 -8.92 24.76
C ASN A 359 3.61 -8.80 23.27
N VAL A 360 3.06 -9.70 22.44
CA VAL A 360 3.37 -9.80 20.99
C VAL A 360 2.22 -9.38 20.08
N ALA A 361 1.04 -9.06 20.64
CA ALA A 361 -0.15 -8.75 19.86
C ALA A 361 0.04 -7.50 18.96
N LEU A 362 0.66 -6.45 19.48
CA LEU A 362 0.91 -5.23 18.71
C LEU A 362 1.94 -5.46 17.59
N ASP A 363 2.96 -6.26 17.83
CA ASP A 363 3.99 -6.58 16.84
C ASP A 363 3.46 -7.50 15.73
N ALA A 364 2.41 -8.25 15.99
CA ALA A 364 1.75 -9.09 15.00
C ALA A 364 0.95 -8.30 13.95
N ILE A 365 0.54 -7.06 14.25
CA ILE A 365 -0.24 -6.20 13.33
C ILE A 365 0.54 -5.88 12.04
N PRO A 366 1.76 -5.30 12.11
CA PRO A 366 2.55 -5.03 10.91
C PRO A 366 2.82 -6.30 10.10
N ILE A 367 3.11 -7.43 10.78
CA ILE A 367 3.35 -8.72 10.13
C ILE A 367 2.12 -9.18 9.34
N ALA A 368 0.93 -9.07 9.94
CA ALA A 368 -0.33 -9.43 9.29
C ALA A 368 -0.59 -8.57 8.04
N ILE A 369 -0.40 -7.26 8.16
CA ILE A 369 -0.62 -6.29 7.05
C ILE A 369 0.38 -6.53 5.92
N ILE A 370 1.68 -6.65 6.23
CA ILE A 370 2.72 -6.86 5.21
C ILE A 370 2.54 -8.20 4.50
N GLY A 371 2.34 -9.26 5.27
CA GLY A 371 2.13 -10.60 4.73
C GLY A 371 0.95 -10.66 3.76
N PHE A 372 -0.16 -10.03 4.12
CA PHE A 372 -1.32 -9.89 3.27
C PHE A 372 -1.03 -9.03 2.04
N ALA A 373 -0.48 -7.82 2.21
CA ALA A 373 -0.24 -6.86 1.13
C ALA A 373 0.65 -7.45 0.03
N ILE A 374 1.76 -8.09 0.42
CA ILE A 374 2.67 -8.73 -0.53
C ILE A 374 1.97 -9.90 -1.24
N THR A 375 1.22 -10.71 -0.51
CA THR A 375 0.52 -11.87 -1.09
C THR A 375 -0.53 -11.43 -2.11
N VAL A 376 -1.35 -10.43 -1.80
CA VAL A 376 -2.39 -9.93 -2.71
C VAL A 376 -1.77 -9.22 -3.91
N SER A 377 -0.78 -8.32 -3.71
CA SER A 377 -0.11 -7.62 -4.82
C SER A 377 0.52 -8.59 -5.81
N LEU A 378 1.22 -9.63 -5.32
CA LEU A 378 1.79 -10.66 -6.18
C LEU A 378 0.70 -11.49 -6.87
N SER A 379 -0.35 -11.88 -6.14
CA SER A 379 -1.47 -12.63 -6.71
C SER A 379 -2.14 -11.88 -7.86
N GLU A 380 -2.41 -10.59 -7.68
CA GLU A 380 -3.01 -9.72 -8.69
C GLU A 380 -2.08 -9.50 -9.89
N MET A 381 -0.78 -9.27 -9.64
CA MET A 381 0.20 -9.08 -10.70
C MET A 381 0.25 -10.30 -11.64
N PHE A 382 0.33 -11.50 -11.08
CA PHE A 382 0.36 -12.73 -11.87
C PHE A 382 -1.01 -13.06 -12.48
N ALA A 383 -2.11 -12.73 -11.81
CA ALA A 383 -3.46 -12.88 -12.35
C ALA A 383 -3.67 -12.01 -13.60
N LYS A 384 -3.27 -10.74 -13.55
CA LYS A 384 -3.29 -9.83 -14.71
C LYS A 384 -2.42 -10.35 -15.85
N LYS A 385 -1.20 -10.83 -15.56
CA LYS A 385 -0.28 -11.37 -16.56
C LYS A 385 -0.82 -12.60 -17.30
N HIS A 386 -1.58 -13.46 -16.58
CA HIS A 386 -2.08 -14.73 -17.11
C HIS A 386 -3.60 -14.74 -17.37
N GLY A 387 -4.28 -13.60 -17.30
CA GLY A 387 -5.68 -13.44 -17.69
C GLY A 387 -6.68 -14.16 -16.78
N TYR A 388 -6.44 -14.23 -15.46
CA TYR A 388 -7.41 -14.72 -14.49
C TYR A 388 -7.66 -13.71 -13.36
N SER A 389 -8.71 -13.90 -12.58
CA SER A 389 -9.04 -13.02 -11.46
C SER A 389 -8.73 -13.66 -10.12
N VAL A 390 -8.31 -12.85 -9.17
CA VAL A 390 -8.05 -13.23 -7.77
C VAL A 390 -9.01 -12.45 -6.86
N ARG A 391 -9.42 -13.06 -5.77
CA ARG A 391 -10.29 -12.42 -4.77
C ARG A 391 -9.46 -12.06 -3.54
N ALA A 392 -9.22 -10.76 -3.32
CA ALA A 392 -8.37 -10.26 -2.24
C ALA A 392 -8.82 -10.75 -0.85
N ASN A 393 -10.13 -10.74 -0.56
CA ASN A 393 -10.65 -11.25 0.71
C ASN A 393 -10.42 -12.76 0.91
N GLN A 394 -10.46 -13.55 -0.17
CA GLN A 394 -10.15 -14.98 -0.09
C GLN A 394 -8.66 -15.21 0.13
N GLU A 395 -7.79 -14.37 -0.42
CA GLU A 395 -6.35 -14.42 -0.15
C GLU A 395 -6.03 -14.09 1.31
N MET A 396 -6.80 -13.19 1.95
CA MET A 396 -6.69 -12.96 3.41
C MET A 396 -6.98 -14.21 4.21
N TYR A 397 -8.08 -14.92 3.90
CA TYR A 397 -8.37 -16.20 4.56
C TYR A 397 -7.28 -17.22 4.29
N ALA A 398 -6.82 -17.33 3.03
CA ALA A 398 -5.79 -18.30 2.66
C ALA A 398 -4.49 -18.07 3.44
N ILE A 399 -3.97 -16.83 3.46
CA ILE A 399 -2.73 -16.53 4.19
C ILE A 399 -2.93 -16.59 5.71
N GLY A 400 -4.11 -16.18 6.20
CA GLY A 400 -4.46 -16.31 7.62
C GLY A 400 -4.44 -17.76 8.09
N PHE A 401 -5.04 -18.68 7.33
CA PHE A 401 -4.97 -20.11 7.65
C PHE A 401 -3.56 -20.70 7.45
N CYS A 402 -2.78 -20.19 6.50
CA CYS A 402 -1.36 -20.51 6.37
C CYS A 402 -0.51 -20.09 7.59
N ASN A 403 -1.00 -19.18 8.42
CA ASN A 403 -0.36 -18.79 9.67
C ASN A 403 -1.00 -19.46 10.89
N ILE A 404 -2.34 -19.56 10.99
CA ILE A 404 -3.04 -20.16 12.15
C ILE A 404 -2.72 -21.65 12.29
N ILE A 405 -2.96 -22.44 11.24
CA ILE A 405 -2.84 -23.91 11.35
C ILE A 405 -1.40 -24.33 11.62
N PRO A 406 -0.38 -23.82 10.90
CA PRO A 406 1.00 -24.20 11.15
C PRO A 406 1.55 -23.74 12.49
N SER A 407 1.01 -22.70 13.10
CA SER A 407 1.49 -22.21 14.40
C SER A 407 1.41 -23.29 15.50
N PHE A 408 0.45 -24.22 15.41
CA PHE A 408 0.37 -25.38 16.31
C PHE A 408 1.48 -26.42 16.07
N PHE A 409 2.16 -26.36 14.93
CA PHE A 409 3.24 -27.28 14.55
C PHE A 409 4.62 -26.61 14.57
N HIS A 410 4.84 -25.69 15.49
CA HIS A 410 6.11 -24.96 15.67
C HIS A 410 6.57 -24.23 14.40
N CYS A 411 5.63 -23.61 13.70
CA CYS A 411 5.89 -22.80 12.51
C CYS A 411 5.85 -21.31 12.85
N PHE A 412 6.54 -20.54 12.04
CA PHE A 412 6.52 -19.08 12.12
C PHE A 412 6.01 -18.46 10.79
N THR A 413 5.87 -17.16 10.74
CA THR A 413 5.09 -16.40 9.76
C THR A 413 5.44 -16.67 8.30
N THR A 414 4.40 -16.80 7.48
CA THR A 414 4.48 -17.04 6.03
C THR A 414 3.89 -15.93 5.20
N SER A 415 4.38 -15.79 3.96
CA SER A 415 3.86 -14.90 2.93
C SER A 415 4.27 -15.39 1.55
N ALA A 416 3.71 -14.77 0.49
CA ALA A 416 4.20 -14.98 -0.86
C ALA A 416 5.56 -14.29 -1.06
N ALA A 417 6.40 -14.88 -1.91
CA ALA A 417 7.71 -14.31 -2.25
C ALA A 417 7.89 -14.21 -3.77
N LEU A 418 8.22 -13.00 -4.26
CA LEU A 418 8.35 -12.71 -5.68
C LEU A 418 9.37 -13.62 -6.38
N ALA A 419 10.57 -13.76 -5.81
CA ALA A 419 11.64 -14.55 -6.44
C ALA A 419 11.23 -16.02 -6.66
N LYS A 420 10.61 -16.64 -5.66
CA LYS A 420 10.10 -18.03 -5.77
C LYS A 420 8.94 -18.14 -6.77
N THR A 421 8.06 -17.15 -6.77
CA THR A 421 6.92 -17.10 -7.69
C THR A 421 7.38 -16.94 -9.14
N LEU A 422 8.39 -16.12 -9.40
CA LEU A 422 8.99 -15.99 -10.74
C LEU A 422 9.64 -17.30 -11.22
N VAL A 423 10.32 -18.02 -10.34
CA VAL A 423 10.86 -19.34 -10.66
C VAL A 423 9.74 -20.32 -10.96
N LYS A 424 8.72 -20.38 -10.11
CA LYS A 424 7.54 -21.22 -10.26
C LYS A 424 6.84 -20.99 -11.60
N GLU A 425 6.66 -19.73 -12.00
CA GLU A 425 6.08 -19.34 -13.28
C GLU A 425 6.97 -19.75 -14.45
N SER A 426 8.27 -19.38 -14.39
CA SER A 426 9.21 -19.62 -15.52
C SER A 426 9.46 -21.11 -15.81
N THR A 427 9.23 -21.97 -14.82
CA THR A 427 9.37 -23.43 -14.96
C THR A 427 8.10 -24.13 -15.42
N GLY A 428 7.08 -23.38 -15.81
CA GLY A 428 5.87 -23.88 -16.48
C GLY A 428 4.73 -24.26 -15.56
N CYS A 429 4.67 -23.72 -14.33
CA CYS A 429 3.54 -23.87 -13.43
C CYS A 429 2.24 -23.42 -14.10
N ARG A 430 1.18 -24.22 -13.96
CA ARG A 430 -0.17 -23.90 -14.45
C ARG A 430 -1.19 -23.85 -13.31
N THR A 431 -0.94 -24.54 -12.22
CA THR A 431 -1.87 -24.63 -11.09
C THR A 431 -1.13 -24.74 -9.75
N GLN A 432 -1.87 -24.65 -8.65
CA GLN A 432 -1.33 -24.84 -7.30
C GLN A 432 -0.96 -26.31 -7.00
N MET A 433 -1.20 -27.26 -7.93
CA MET A 433 -0.68 -28.63 -7.78
C MET A 433 0.85 -28.64 -7.62
N SER A 434 1.56 -27.69 -8.25
CA SER A 434 3.00 -27.50 -8.03
C SER A 434 3.35 -27.21 -6.56
N GLY A 435 2.47 -26.55 -5.79
CA GLY A 435 2.65 -26.35 -4.35
C GLY A 435 2.57 -27.66 -3.56
N MET A 436 1.67 -28.56 -3.95
CA MET A 436 1.61 -29.91 -3.35
C MET A 436 2.89 -30.71 -3.62
N VAL A 437 3.40 -30.67 -4.85
CA VAL A 437 4.69 -31.31 -5.21
C VAL A 437 5.83 -30.69 -4.41
N THR A 438 5.87 -29.36 -4.27
CA THR A 438 6.86 -28.68 -3.41
C THR A 438 6.83 -29.21 -1.97
N SER A 439 5.63 -29.39 -1.38
CA SER A 439 5.49 -29.95 -0.03
C SER A 439 6.00 -31.38 0.06
N LEU A 440 5.74 -32.21 -0.96
CA LEU A 440 6.28 -33.58 -0.99
C LEU A 440 7.81 -33.61 -1.04
N VAL A 441 8.43 -32.72 -1.79
CA VAL A 441 9.90 -32.58 -1.80
C VAL A 441 10.43 -32.15 -0.43
N ILE A 442 9.79 -31.20 0.23
CA ILE A 442 10.20 -30.76 1.57
C ILE A 442 9.97 -31.88 2.60
N LEU A 443 8.90 -32.65 2.46
CA LEU A 443 8.62 -33.80 3.32
C LEU A 443 9.74 -34.85 3.18
N LEU A 444 10.17 -35.16 1.95
CA LEU A 444 11.29 -36.06 1.72
C LEU A 444 12.58 -35.57 2.41
N VAL A 445 12.83 -34.26 2.31
CA VAL A 445 13.99 -33.64 2.98
C VAL A 445 13.86 -33.78 4.51
N LEU A 446 12.70 -33.51 5.08
CA LEU A 446 12.45 -33.61 6.52
C LEU A 446 12.62 -35.00 7.05
N LEU A 447 12.20 -36.06 6.31
CA LEU A 447 12.24 -37.45 6.77
C LEU A 447 13.61 -38.11 6.57
N VAL A 448 14.33 -37.74 5.50
CA VAL A 448 15.53 -38.49 5.07
C VAL A 448 16.79 -37.61 5.05
N ILE A 449 16.71 -36.42 4.48
CA ILE A 449 17.88 -35.62 4.11
C ILE A 449 18.32 -34.66 5.24
N ALA A 450 17.42 -34.27 6.13
CA ALA A 450 17.67 -33.27 7.17
C ALA A 450 18.93 -33.52 8.02
N PRO A 451 19.24 -34.74 8.47
CA PRO A 451 20.45 -35.02 9.25
C PRO A 451 21.76 -34.76 8.50
N LEU A 452 21.74 -34.84 7.16
CA LEU A 452 22.92 -34.56 6.33
C LEU A 452 23.38 -33.11 6.41
N PHE A 453 22.50 -32.19 6.77
CA PHE A 453 22.83 -30.76 6.94
C PHE A 453 23.50 -30.45 8.29
N TYR A 454 23.80 -31.42 9.14
CA TYR A 454 24.46 -31.20 10.43
C TYR A 454 25.71 -30.34 10.34
N SER A 455 26.60 -30.68 9.41
CA SER A 455 27.88 -29.96 9.21
C SER A 455 27.80 -28.70 8.37
N LEU A 456 26.59 -28.24 8.04
CA LEU A 456 26.40 -27.03 7.22
C LEU A 456 26.81 -25.77 7.99
N GLN A 457 27.75 -24.99 7.43
CA GLN A 457 28.24 -23.77 8.03
C GLN A 457 27.23 -22.64 7.96
N LYS A 458 27.11 -21.84 9.04
CA LYS A 458 26.21 -20.65 9.07
C LYS A 458 26.65 -19.57 8.12
N CYS A 459 27.95 -19.43 7.86
CA CYS A 459 28.49 -18.45 6.91
C CYS A 459 27.98 -18.70 5.49
N VAL A 460 27.86 -19.95 5.04
CA VAL A 460 27.30 -20.32 3.72
C VAL A 460 25.85 -19.90 3.60
N LEU A 461 25.04 -20.14 4.64
CA LEU A 461 23.65 -19.71 4.69
C LEU A 461 23.50 -18.18 4.66
N ALA A 462 24.39 -17.47 5.35
CA ALA A 462 24.43 -16.02 5.34
C ALA A 462 24.75 -15.46 3.94
N VAL A 463 25.73 -16.04 3.25
CA VAL A 463 26.05 -15.67 1.86
C VAL A 463 24.86 -15.90 0.92
N ILE A 464 24.19 -17.05 1.01
CA ILE A 464 22.99 -17.36 0.22
C ILE A 464 21.90 -16.31 0.48
N THR A 465 21.68 -15.95 1.75
CA THR A 465 20.72 -14.90 2.12
C THR A 465 21.06 -13.57 1.50
N ILE A 466 22.31 -13.10 1.61
CA ILE A 466 22.79 -11.84 1.04
C ILE A 466 22.64 -11.80 -0.49
N VAL A 467 23.03 -12.89 -1.16
CA VAL A 467 22.92 -12.99 -2.62
C VAL A 467 21.43 -12.94 -3.07
N ASN A 468 20.51 -13.47 -2.26
CA ASN A 468 19.08 -13.41 -2.55
C ASN A 468 18.49 -11.98 -2.40
N LEU A 469 19.10 -11.10 -1.59
CA LEU A 469 18.69 -9.70 -1.46
C LEU A 469 19.06 -8.83 -2.68
N ARG A 470 19.90 -9.33 -3.60
CA ARG A 470 20.37 -8.60 -4.77
C ARG A 470 19.21 -7.97 -5.57
N GLY A 471 18.10 -8.70 -5.72
CA GLY A 471 16.92 -8.21 -6.44
C GLY A 471 16.29 -6.97 -5.81
N ALA A 472 16.25 -6.90 -4.47
CA ALA A 472 15.75 -5.72 -3.76
C ALA A 472 16.74 -4.54 -3.84
N LEU A 473 18.03 -4.81 -3.75
CA LEU A 473 19.07 -3.79 -3.85
C LEU A 473 19.24 -3.23 -5.28
N ARG A 474 18.95 -4.02 -6.32
CA ARG A 474 18.97 -3.54 -7.71
C ARG A 474 17.95 -2.43 -7.99
N LYS A 475 16.90 -2.29 -7.17
CA LYS A 475 15.89 -1.24 -7.32
C LYS A 475 16.45 0.19 -7.22
N PHE A 476 17.63 0.37 -6.64
CA PHE A 476 18.35 1.64 -6.71
C PHE A 476 18.68 2.09 -8.14
N LYS A 477 18.87 1.14 -9.06
CA LYS A 477 19.13 1.44 -10.48
C LYS A 477 17.87 1.97 -11.19
N ASP A 478 16.69 1.68 -10.65
CA ASP A 478 15.43 2.16 -11.20
C ASP A 478 15.06 3.56 -10.68
N LEU A 479 15.75 4.07 -9.67
CA LEU A 479 15.47 5.35 -9.01
C LEU A 479 15.46 6.55 -9.98
N PRO A 480 16.43 6.70 -10.92
CA PRO A 480 16.40 7.79 -11.89
C PRO A 480 15.17 7.74 -12.79
N LYS A 481 14.72 6.55 -13.20
CA LYS A 481 13.51 6.36 -14.01
C LYS A 481 12.25 6.72 -13.22
N MET A 482 12.17 6.29 -11.95
CA MET A 482 11.07 6.64 -11.06
C MET A 482 10.99 8.16 -10.83
N TRP A 483 12.13 8.83 -10.66
CA TRP A 483 12.18 10.29 -10.49
C TRP A 483 11.62 11.04 -11.69
N HIS A 484 11.93 10.60 -12.90
CA HIS A 484 11.38 11.19 -14.12
C HIS A 484 9.88 10.91 -14.29
N LEU A 485 9.41 9.74 -13.85
CA LEU A 485 8.00 9.37 -13.96
C LEU A 485 7.13 10.05 -12.89
N SER A 486 7.55 9.99 -11.62
CA SER A 486 6.81 10.56 -10.49
C SER A 486 7.77 10.90 -9.35
N ARG A 487 7.95 12.20 -9.11
CA ARG A 487 8.78 12.69 -7.98
C ARG A 487 8.20 12.28 -6.64
N VAL A 488 6.86 12.30 -6.51
CA VAL A 488 6.17 11.95 -5.26
C VAL A 488 6.40 10.50 -4.90
N ASP A 489 6.24 9.58 -5.85
CA ASP A 489 6.45 8.14 -5.62
C ASP A 489 7.89 7.83 -5.24
N THR A 490 8.85 8.55 -5.85
CA THR A 490 10.27 8.41 -5.52
C THR A 490 10.56 8.89 -4.11
N VAL A 491 9.97 10.00 -3.67
CA VAL A 491 10.14 10.51 -2.29
C VAL A 491 9.50 9.55 -1.29
N ILE A 492 8.31 8.99 -1.57
CA ILE A 492 7.68 7.96 -0.74
C ILE A 492 8.60 6.76 -0.60
N TRP A 493 9.18 6.28 -1.71
CA TRP A 493 10.13 5.18 -1.72
C TRP A 493 11.36 5.47 -0.84
N LEU A 494 11.98 6.65 -1.00
CA LEU A 494 13.17 7.07 -0.24
C LEU A 494 12.90 7.19 1.26
N VAL A 495 11.79 7.85 1.63
CA VAL A 495 11.41 8.04 3.04
C VAL A 495 11.13 6.70 3.70
N THR A 496 10.38 5.82 3.04
CA THR A 496 10.05 4.49 3.56
C THR A 496 11.29 3.62 3.68
N MET A 497 12.17 3.64 2.69
CA MET A 497 13.44 2.91 2.70
C MET A 497 14.36 3.39 3.85
N ALA A 498 14.52 4.69 3.99
CA ALA A 498 15.37 5.27 5.04
C ALA A 498 14.81 4.99 6.44
N ALA A 499 13.51 5.15 6.64
CA ALA A 499 12.86 4.85 7.92
C ALA A 499 12.97 3.35 8.28
N SER A 500 12.76 2.45 7.30
CA SER A 500 12.87 1.00 7.53
C SER A 500 14.31 0.54 7.81
N ALA A 501 15.31 1.19 7.24
CA ALA A 501 16.71 0.85 7.45
C ALA A 501 17.28 1.47 8.74
N LEU A 502 16.96 2.73 9.05
CA LEU A 502 17.63 3.49 10.11
C LEU A 502 16.89 3.46 11.44
N ILE A 503 15.57 3.42 11.44
CA ILE A 503 14.78 3.43 12.69
C ILE A 503 14.50 1.98 13.11
N SER A 504 13.57 1.33 12.46
CA SER A 504 13.29 -0.11 12.56
C SER A 504 12.39 -0.52 11.40
N THR A 505 12.35 -1.81 11.11
CA THR A 505 11.52 -2.36 10.02
C THR A 505 10.03 -2.13 10.27
N GLU A 506 9.58 -2.25 11.52
CA GLU A 506 8.18 -2.08 11.93
C GLU A 506 7.72 -0.63 11.83
N ILE A 507 8.47 0.27 12.47
CA ILE A 507 8.19 1.71 12.45
C ILE A 507 8.33 2.28 11.04
N GLY A 508 9.29 1.78 10.26
CA GLY A 508 9.52 2.20 8.88
C GLY A 508 8.30 2.00 7.97
N LEU A 509 7.57 0.89 8.14
CA LEU A 509 6.31 0.69 7.43
C LEU A 509 5.26 1.73 7.83
N LEU A 510 5.08 1.94 9.13
CA LEU A 510 4.10 2.92 9.65
C LEU A 510 4.41 4.32 9.14
N VAL A 511 5.67 4.75 9.21
CA VAL A 511 6.14 6.03 8.66
C VAL A 511 5.84 6.12 7.16
N GLY A 512 6.13 5.06 6.42
CA GLY A 512 5.87 5.00 4.98
C GLY A 512 4.38 5.16 4.64
N VAL A 513 3.48 4.46 5.36
CA VAL A 513 2.02 4.57 5.18
C VAL A 513 1.54 5.97 5.52
N CYS A 514 1.92 6.51 6.69
CA CYS A 514 1.55 7.86 7.10
C CYS A 514 2.05 8.91 6.08
N PHE A 515 3.29 8.78 5.62
CA PHE A 515 3.86 9.70 4.65
C PHE A 515 3.19 9.59 3.27
N SER A 516 2.88 8.37 2.80
CA SER A 516 2.12 8.16 1.56
C SER A 516 0.74 8.82 1.64
N MET A 517 0.02 8.66 2.75
CA MET A 517 -1.27 9.30 2.99
C MET A 517 -1.15 10.83 3.01
N LEU A 518 -0.11 11.37 3.68
CA LEU A 518 0.17 12.80 3.67
C LEU A 518 0.41 13.33 2.25
N CYS A 519 1.15 12.61 1.42
CA CYS A 519 1.37 12.98 0.02
C CYS A 519 0.06 13.06 -0.77
N VAL A 520 -0.87 12.10 -0.56
CA VAL A 520 -2.20 12.12 -1.18
C VAL A 520 -2.99 13.34 -0.69
N ILE A 521 -2.97 13.61 0.62
CA ILE A 521 -3.66 14.78 1.21
C ILE A 521 -3.10 16.08 0.62
N PHE A 522 -1.78 16.27 0.57
CA PHE A 522 -1.16 17.46 -0.02
C PHE A 522 -1.50 17.63 -1.49
N ARG A 523 -1.52 16.54 -2.26
CA ARG A 523 -1.87 16.59 -3.68
C ARG A 523 -3.33 16.97 -3.90
N THR A 524 -4.24 16.49 -3.07
CA THR A 524 -5.67 16.82 -3.17
C THR A 524 -6.02 18.20 -2.58
N GLN A 525 -5.20 18.70 -1.66
CA GLN A 525 -5.37 20.02 -1.06
C GLN A 525 -5.04 21.16 -2.02
N ARG A 526 -4.06 20.97 -2.92
CA ARG A 526 -3.57 22.00 -3.85
C ARG A 526 -3.68 21.51 -5.30
N PRO A 527 -4.91 21.40 -5.83
CA PRO A 527 -5.13 21.07 -7.24
C PRO A 527 -4.75 22.24 -8.15
N GLU A 528 -4.54 21.94 -9.41
CA GLU A 528 -4.39 22.94 -10.44
C GLU A 528 -5.72 23.67 -10.68
N ALA A 529 -5.64 24.95 -10.96
CA ALA A 529 -6.81 25.78 -11.20
C ALA A 529 -6.49 26.86 -12.25
N PRO A 530 -6.42 26.47 -13.54
CA PRO A 530 -6.07 27.37 -14.63
C PRO A 530 -7.22 28.29 -15.03
N LEU A 531 -6.86 29.43 -15.62
CA LEU A 531 -7.75 30.20 -16.47
C LEU A 531 -7.82 29.54 -17.85
N LEU A 532 -9.00 29.59 -18.46
CA LEU A 532 -9.25 29.00 -19.76
C LEU A 532 -9.41 30.06 -20.82
N GLY A 533 -8.87 29.77 -22.01
CA GLY A 533 -9.07 30.55 -23.23
C GLY A 533 -9.85 29.72 -24.27
N TRP A 534 -10.52 30.40 -25.16
CA TRP A 534 -11.27 29.83 -26.26
C TRP A 534 -10.34 29.39 -27.39
N VAL A 535 -10.56 28.17 -27.89
CA VAL A 535 -9.87 27.66 -29.09
C VAL A 535 -10.61 28.20 -30.31
N ALA A 536 -9.92 28.97 -31.15
CA ALA A 536 -10.52 29.49 -32.38
C ALA A 536 -11.15 28.36 -33.21
N GLU A 537 -12.33 28.66 -33.79
CA GLU A 537 -13.09 27.70 -34.63
C GLU A 537 -13.66 26.48 -33.90
N SER A 538 -13.64 26.42 -32.58
CA SER A 538 -14.25 25.36 -31.80
C SER A 538 -15.05 25.90 -30.61
N GLU A 539 -15.96 25.08 -30.07
CA GLU A 539 -16.67 25.40 -28.81
C GLU A 539 -15.90 24.99 -27.53
N THR A 540 -14.60 24.71 -27.69
CA THR A 540 -13.77 24.19 -26.60
C THR A 540 -12.95 25.28 -25.92
N TYR A 541 -12.68 25.08 -24.63
CA TYR A 541 -11.87 25.97 -23.81
C TYR A 541 -10.73 25.19 -23.19
N GLU A 542 -9.51 25.71 -23.33
CA GLU A 542 -8.28 25.07 -22.86
C GLU A 542 -7.47 26.02 -21.97
N SER A 543 -6.53 25.45 -21.19
CA SER A 543 -5.72 26.21 -20.24
C SER A 543 -4.79 27.22 -20.94
N LEU A 544 -4.91 28.48 -20.54
CA LEU A 544 -4.03 29.58 -21.04
C LEU A 544 -2.56 29.37 -20.66
N SER A 545 -2.27 28.61 -19.61
CA SER A 545 -0.90 28.29 -19.20
C SER A 545 -0.28 27.15 -20.00
N ALA A 546 -1.10 26.26 -20.57
CA ALA A 546 -0.64 25.07 -21.30
C ALA A 546 -0.48 25.30 -22.80
N TYR A 547 -1.33 26.14 -23.40
CA TYR A 547 -1.37 26.36 -24.85
C TYR A 547 -1.18 27.82 -25.22
N LYS A 548 -0.47 28.04 -26.33
CA LYS A 548 -0.31 29.35 -26.95
C LYS A 548 -1.46 29.63 -27.96
N ASN A 549 -1.75 30.88 -28.28
CA ASN A 549 -2.75 31.29 -29.27
C ASN A 549 -4.22 31.04 -28.90
N LEU A 550 -4.53 30.91 -27.62
CA LEU A 550 -5.91 30.89 -27.14
C LEU A 550 -6.44 32.35 -27.07
N GLN A 551 -7.71 32.49 -27.40
CA GLN A 551 -8.39 33.81 -27.34
C GLN A 551 -9.14 33.97 -26.03
N THR A 552 -9.08 35.14 -25.43
CA THR A 552 -9.91 35.53 -24.29
C THR A 552 -11.02 36.47 -24.74
N LYS A 553 -12.22 36.30 -24.22
CA LYS A 553 -13.32 37.23 -24.51
C LYS A 553 -13.23 38.44 -23.57
N PRO A 554 -13.33 39.65 -24.07
CA PRO A 554 -13.21 40.82 -23.22
C PRO A 554 -14.32 40.86 -22.16
N GLY A 555 -13.94 41.20 -20.94
CA GLY A 555 -14.89 41.28 -19.82
C GLY A 555 -15.35 39.97 -19.22
N ILE A 556 -14.87 38.78 -19.69
CA ILE A 556 -15.27 37.47 -19.20
C ILE A 556 -14.03 36.69 -18.82
N VAL A 557 -14.04 36.11 -17.60
CA VAL A 557 -12.98 35.22 -17.10
C VAL A 557 -13.55 33.83 -16.96
N VAL A 558 -12.91 32.83 -17.58
CA VAL A 558 -13.27 31.41 -17.44
C VAL A 558 -12.25 30.74 -16.53
N PHE A 559 -12.72 30.16 -15.44
CA PHE A 559 -11.90 29.52 -14.41
C PHE A 559 -12.29 28.06 -14.22
N ARG A 560 -11.34 27.15 -14.23
CA ARG A 560 -11.55 25.73 -13.95
C ARG A 560 -10.82 25.34 -12.67
N PHE A 561 -11.48 24.55 -11.82
CA PHE A 561 -10.87 23.97 -10.63
C PHE A 561 -10.78 22.45 -10.81
N GLU A 562 -9.56 21.92 -10.94
CA GLU A 562 -9.32 20.53 -11.36
C GLU A 562 -9.37 19.53 -10.20
N ALA A 563 -10.38 19.66 -9.34
CA ALA A 563 -10.62 18.71 -8.24
C ALA A 563 -12.05 18.79 -7.73
N PRO A 564 -12.53 17.80 -6.98
CA PRO A 564 -13.72 17.94 -6.14
C PRO A 564 -13.54 19.11 -5.16
N LEU A 565 -14.61 19.85 -4.88
CA LEU A 565 -14.57 20.96 -3.93
C LEU A 565 -15.15 20.53 -2.57
N TYR A 566 -14.31 20.51 -1.52
CA TYR A 566 -14.66 20.03 -0.20
C TYR A 566 -13.82 20.69 0.90
N TYR A 567 -14.05 20.33 2.16
CA TYR A 567 -13.50 21.04 3.33
C TYR A 567 -11.97 21.21 3.33
N ILE A 568 -11.20 20.28 2.71
CA ILE A 568 -9.72 20.33 2.72
C ILE A 568 -9.21 21.42 1.75
N ASN A 569 -9.83 21.61 0.58
CA ASN A 569 -9.32 22.48 -0.49
C ASN A 569 -10.13 23.77 -0.71
N LYS A 570 -11.16 24.04 0.10
CA LYS A 570 -12.02 25.22 -0.04
C LYS A 570 -11.27 26.54 0.02
N GLU A 571 -10.27 26.67 0.89
CA GLU A 571 -9.46 27.88 0.99
C GLU A 571 -8.51 28.03 -0.21
N CYS A 572 -7.99 26.91 -0.72
CA CYS A 572 -7.20 26.89 -1.94
C CYS A 572 -8.04 27.37 -3.15
N PHE A 573 -9.30 26.91 -3.25
CA PHE A 573 -10.23 27.36 -4.28
C PHE A 573 -10.42 28.88 -4.26
N LYS A 574 -10.77 29.45 -3.09
CA LYS A 574 -10.96 30.90 -2.93
C LYS A 574 -9.69 31.69 -3.27
N SER A 575 -8.58 31.31 -2.64
CA SER A 575 -7.32 32.05 -2.81
C SER A 575 -6.80 31.98 -4.24
N THR A 576 -6.95 30.84 -4.91
CA THR A 576 -6.52 30.69 -6.30
C THR A 576 -7.44 31.44 -7.26
N LEU A 577 -8.76 31.39 -7.05
CA LEU A 577 -9.71 32.19 -7.84
C LEU A 577 -9.39 33.70 -7.73
N TYR A 578 -9.21 34.21 -6.51
CA TYR A 578 -8.89 35.62 -6.29
C TYR A 578 -7.54 36.04 -6.91
N LYS A 579 -6.54 35.14 -6.83
CA LYS A 579 -5.23 35.37 -7.44
C LYS A 579 -5.28 35.34 -8.97
N GLN A 580 -5.99 34.40 -9.55
CA GLN A 580 -6.07 34.22 -11.00
C GLN A 580 -6.92 35.33 -11.67
N THR A 581 -8.00 35.76 -11.03
CA THR A 581 -8.81 36.87 -11.51
C THR A 581 -8.17 38.25 -11.25
N GLY A 582 -7.16 38.31 -10.38
CA GLY A 582 -6.55 39.58 -9.97
C GLY A 582 -7.43 40.42 -9.04
N VAL A 583 -8.65 39.99 -8.73
CA VAL A 583 -9.63 40.73 -7.94
C VAL A 583 -10.02 39.96 -6.67
N ASN A 584 -9.68 40.51 -5.51
CA ASN A 584 -10.17 40.02 -4.25
C ASN A 584 -11.41 40.80 -3.81
N PRO A 585 -12.61 40.21 -3.86
CA PRO A 585 -13.86 40.93 -3.58
C PRO A 585 -13.92 41.51 -2.15
N VAL A 586 -13.27 40.85 -1.19
CA VAL A 586 -13.23 41.34 0.20
C VAL A 586 -12.48 42.68 0.30
N TRP A 587 -11.33 42.78 -0.36
CA TRP A 587 -10.53 44.00 -0.34
C TRP A 587 -11.22 45.17 -1.11
N VAL A 588 -11.83 44.84 -2.26
CA VAL A 588 -12.58 45.82 -3.04
C VAL A 588 -13.76 46.36 -2.22
N LYS A 589 -14.47 45.50 -1.52
CA LYS A 589 -15.58 45.87 -0.63
C LYS A 589 -15.13 46.78 0.52
N GLU A 590 -14.00 46.44 1.16
CA GLU A 590 -13.42 47.30 2.21
C GLU A 590 -12.98 48.67 1.67
N ALA A 591 -12.38 48.70 0.48
CA ALA A 591 -12.00 49.95 -0.18
C ALA A 591 -13.23 50.80 -0.52
N LYS A 592 -14.31 50.20 -1.10
CA LYS A 592 -15.59 50.87 -1.34
C LYS A 592 -16.19 51.44 -0.04
N LYS A 593 -16.17 50.65 1.07
CA LYS A 593 -16.66 51.14 2.40
C LYS A 593 -15.82 52.28 2.96
N LYS A 594 -14.49 52.22 2.85
CA LYS A 594 -13.60 53.30 3.29
C LYS A 594 -13.82 54.58 2.48
N ALA A 595 -13.99 54.44 1.15
CA ALA A 595 -14.30 55.57 0.27
C ALA A 595 -15.67 56.22 0.60
N ALA A 596 -16.71 55.39 0.80
CA ALA A 596 -18.03 55.87 1.21
C ALA A 596 -18.01 56.61 2.56
N LYS A 597 -17.24 56.08 3.55
CA LYS A 597 -17.06 56.76 4.85
C LYS A 597 -16.30 58.09 4.73
N ARG A 598 -15.35 58.22 3.81
CA ARG A 598 -14.65 59.47 3.53
C ARG A 598 -15.60 60.48 2.92
N MET A 599 -16.40 60.10 1.90
CA MET A 599 -17.40 60.96 1.28
C MET A 599 -18.48 61.44 2.28
N LEU A 600 -18.91 60.57 3.23
CA LEU A 600 -19.85 61.01 4.27
C LEU A 600 -19.22 62.00 5.23
N ARG A 601 -17.95 61.86 5.62
CA ARG A 601 -17.24 62.83 6.45
C ARG A 601 -17.00 64.16 5.71
N GLU A 602 -16.69 64.13 4.42
CA GLU A 602 -16.53 65.30 3.59
C GLU A 602 -17.85 66.05 3.45
N LYS A 603 -18.98 65.34 3.26
CA LYS A 603 -20.34 65.97 3.24
C LYS A 603 -20.76 66.55 4.61
N GLU A 604 -20.32 66.01 5.72
CA GLU A 604 -20.57 66.57 7.07
C GLU A 604 -19.72 67.81 7.33
N VAL A 605 -18.55 67.93 6.71
CA VAL A 605 -17.68 69.12 6.81
C VAL A 605 -18.18 70.24 5.90
N ASP A 606 -18.74 69.94 4.70
CA ASP A 606 -19.27 70.96 3.72
C ASP A 606 -20.64 71.53 4.13
N SER A 607 -21.33 70.90 5.12
CA SER A 607 -22.59 71.47 5.63
C SER A 607 -22.38 72.78 6.47
N SER A 608 -21.14 73.29 6.61
CA SER A 608 -20.79 74.55 7.21
C SER A 608 -20.28 75.62 6.21
N GLY A 609 -20.85 75.66 5.03
CA GLY A 609 -20.80 76.88 4.10
C GLY A 609 -19.52 76.93 3.26
N ASN A 610 -19.54 76.40 2.08
CA ASN A 610 -19.22 77.05 0.80
C ASN A 610 -19.46 76.12 -0.40
N GLN A 611 -20.24 76.55 -1.39
CA GLN A 611 -20.40 75.82 -2.63
C GLN A 611 -19.12 75.89 -3.45
N THR A 612 -18.36 74.82 -3.43
CA THR A 612 -17.34 74.55 -4.44
C THR A 612 -17.68 73.21 -5.08
N SER A 613 -18.15 73.32 -6.33
CA SER A 613 -18.40 72.13 -7.16
C SER A 613 -17.08 71.45 -7.46
N ILE A 614 -16.75 70.46 -6.66
CA ILE A 614 -15.65 69.54 -6.94
C ILE A 614 -16.22 68.41 -7.81
N SER A 615 -15.77 68.41 -9.08
CA SER A 615 -16.07 67.36 -10.05
C SER A 615 -15.82 66.00 -9.48
N MET A 616 -16.88 65.19 -9.46
CA MET A 616 -16.86 63.77 -9.09
C MET A 616 -16.15 62.99 -10.21
N ASP A 617 -14.85 62.89 -10.15
CA ASP A 617 -14.08 61.92 -10.93
C ASP A 617 -13.21 61.08 -10.01
N PHE A 618 -13.83 60.34 -9.07
CA PHE A 618 -13.27 59.09 -8.60
C PHE A 618 -13.92 57.97 -9.41
N VAL A 619 -13.50 57.84 -10.65
CA VAL A 619 -13.68 56.67 -11.46
C VAL A 619 -12.94 55.53 -10.73
N SER A 620 -13.68 54.66 -10.08
CA SER A 620 -13.16 53.30 -9.81
C SER A 620 -12.71 52.79 -11.17
N GLU A 621 -11.39 52.54 -11.32
CA GLU A 621 -10.90 51.91 -12.55
C GLU A 621 -11.82 50.73 -12.86
N PRO A 622 -12.37 50.63 -14.08
CA PRO A 622 -13.29 49.56 -14.43
C PRO A 622 -12.56 48.25 -14.20
N LEU A 623 -13.07 47.42 -13.28
CA LEU A 623 -12.61 46.06 -13.09
C LEU A 623 -12.60 45.44 -14.48
N GLY A 624 -11.46 44.93 -14.95
CA GLY A 624 -11.24 44.54 -16.35
C GLY A 624 -12.18 43.41 -16.85
N PHE A 625 -13.11 42.91 -15.98
CA PHE A 625 -14.14 41.94 -16.31
C PHE A 625 -15.40 42.14 -15.44
N HIS A 626 -16.54 41.68 -15.98
CA HIS A 626 -17.86 41.75 -15.34
C HIS A 626 -18.47 40.38 -15.05
N THR A 627 -17.93 39.29 -15.64
CA THR A 627 -18.46 37.93 -15.47
C THR A 627 -17.34 36.92 -15.27
N ILE A 628 -17.55 36.03 -14.31
CA ILE A 628 -16.72 34.85 -14.09
C ILE A 628 -17.53 33.60 -14.43
N VAL A 629 -17.03 32.78 -15.32
CA VAL A 629 -17.59 31.46 -15.62
C VAL A 629 -16.74 30.41 -14.91
N ILE A 630 -17.33 29.68 -13.94
CA ILE A 630 -16.68 28.56 -13.26
C ILE A 630 -17.01 27.29 -14.01
N ASP A 631 -16.03 26.69 -14.63
CA ASP A 631 -16.13 25.39 -15.27
C ASP A 631 -16.03 24.27 -14.20
N CYS A 632 -17.15 23.56 -14.01
CA CYS A 632 -17.31 22.49 -13.03
C CYS A 632 -17.08 21.08 -13.60
N CYS A 633 -16.56 20.93 -14.83
CA CYS A 633 -16.40 19.62 -15.47
C CYS A 633 -15.50 18.67 -14.65
N ALA A 634 -14.46 19.20 -14.01
CA ALA A 634 -13.53 18.44 -13.17
C ALA A 634 -14.01 18.27 -11.71
N VAL A 635 -15.07 18.99 -11.30
CA VAL A 635 -15.65 18.90 -9.95
C VAL A 635 -16.55 17.68 -9.89
N GLN A 636 -16.07 16.58 -9.30
CA GLN A 636 -16.79 15.31 -9.24
C GLN A 636 -17.88 15.28 -8.18
N PHE A 637 -17.65 15.95 -7.04
CA PHE A 637 -18.61 16.07 -5.94
C PHE A 637 -18.38 17.36 -5.15
N LEU A 638 -19.42 17.77 -4.42
CA LEU A 638 -19.38 18.87 -3.44
C LEU A 638 -19.82 18.34 -2.08
N ASP A 639 -19.09 18.69 -1.02
CA ASP A 639 -19.55 18.53 0.35
C ASP A 639 -20.26 19.80 0.86
N THR A 640 -20.74 19.77 2.10
CA THR A 640 -21.42 20.91 2.71
C THR A 640 -20.53 22.17 2.79
N ALA A 641 -19.22 21.99 3.01
CA ALA A 641 -18.27 23.09 3.06
C ALA A 641 -18.03 23.67 1.67
N GLY A 642 -17.91 22.83 0.63
CA GLY A 642 -17.75 23.23 -0.75
C GLY A 642 -18.96 24.04 -1.25
N ILE A 643 -20.20 23.58 -0.97
CA ILE A 643 -21.43 24.32 -1.33
C ILE A 643 -21.46 25.70 -0.65
N ARG A 644 -21.13 25.76 0.65
CA ARG A 644 -21.08 27.01 1.40
C ARG A 644 -20.05 27.98 0.79
N THR A 645 -18.86 27.48 0.50
CA THR A 645 -17.78 28.27 -0.09
C THR A 645 -18.17 28.83 -1.46
N LEU A 646 -18.83 28.02 -2.30
CA LEU A 646 -19.30 28.48 -3.60
C LEU A 646 -20.38 29.56 -3.47
N LYS A 647 -21.33 29.40 -2.50
CA LYS A 647 -22.31 30.45 -2.17
C LYS A 647 -21.64 31.76 -1.73
N GLU A 648 -20.64 31.67 -0.86
CA GLU A 648 -19.90 32.82 -0.36
C GLU A 648 -19.19 33.55 -1.53
N VAL A 649 -18.50 32.81 -2.40
CA VAL A 649 -17.81 33.36 -3.57
C VAL A 649 -18.81 34.06 -4.52
N CYS A 650 -19.93 33.44 -4.84
CA CYS A 650 -20.96 34.04 -5.69
C CYS A 650 -21.54 35.32 -5.07
N LYS A 651 -21.75 35.29 -3.74
CA LYS A 651 -22.23 36.47 -3.01
C LYS A 651 -21.20 37.59 -3.00
N ASP A 652 -19.94 37.29 -2.68
CA ASP A 652 -18.86 38.28 -2.56
C ASP A 652 -18.59 38.98 -3.89
N TYR A 653 -18.60 38.24 -5.01
CA TYR A 653 -18.45 38.84 -6.35
C TYR A 653 -19.70 39.65 -6.79
N ARG A 654 -20.91 39.17 -6.46
CA ARG A 654 -22.15 39.91 -6.73
C ARG A 654 -22.17 41.28 -6.01
N GLU A 655 -21.64 41.38 -4.80
CA GLU A 655 -21.56 42.64 -4.04
C GLU A 655 -20.60 43.65 -4.62
N ILE A 656 -19.78 43.30 -5.59
CA ILE A 656 -18.88 44.16 -6.34
C ILE A 656 -19.26 44.27 -7.81
N ASP A 657 -20.52 43.89 -8.16
CA ASP A 657 -21.12 43.97 -9.50
C ASP A 657 -20.51 43.00 -10.54
N ILE A 658 -19.94 41.86 -10.07
CA ILE A 658 -19.44 40.77 -10.93
C ILE A 658 -20.38 39.60 -10.85
N GLN A 659 -20.84 39.09 -11.99
CA GLN A 659 -21.70 37.94 -12.11
C GLN A 659 -20.84 36.63 -12.09
N VAL A 660 -21.29 35.61 -11.37
CA VAL A 660 -20.65 34.27 -11.37
C VAL A 660 -21.61 33.26 -11.98
N LEU A 661 -21.19 32.59 -13.04
CA LEU A 661 -21.94 31.56 -13.75
C LEU A 661 -21.27 30.19 -13.55
N LEU A 662 -22.06 29.16 -13.46
CA LEU A 662 -21.57 27.76 -13.32
C LEU A 662 -21.83 27.00 -14.62
N ALA A 663 -20.80 26.35 -15.15
CA ALA A 663 -20.91 25.60 -16.39
C ALA A 663 -20.48 24.13 -16.18
N GLN A 664 -21.02 23.22 -17.00
CA GLN A 664 -20.65 21.79 -17.05
C GLN A 664 -20.76 21.03 -15.72
N CYS A 665 -21.74 21.40 -14.89
CA CYS A 665 -21.99 20.69 -13.62
C CYS A 665 -22.52 19.28 -13.88
N ASN A 666 -21.81 18.26 -13.38
CA ASN A 666 -22.27 16.87 -13.43
C ASN A 666 -23.52 16.65 -12.56
N PRO A 667 -24.29 15.56 -12.75
CA PRO A 667 -25.53 15.28 -12.01
C PRO A 667 -25.34 15.22 -10.47
N SER A 668 -24.18 14.78 -9.99
CA SER A 668 -23.86 14.72 -8.55
C SER A 668 -23.70 16.11 -7.95
N VAL A 669 -22.94 16.97 -8.63
CA VAL A 669 -22.74 18.38 -8.25
C VAL A 669 -24.06 19.12 -8.27
N ARG A 670 -24.84 19.01 -9.36
CA ARG A 670 -26.14 19.62 -9.49
C ARG A 670 -27.11 19.21 -8.37
N SER A 671 -27.23 17.91 -8.10
CA SER A 671 -28.05 17.40 -7.00
C SER A 671 -27.61 17.91 -5.63
N SER A 672 -26.29 18.14 -5.45
CA SER A 672 -25.75 18.68 -4.20
C SER A 672 -26.04 20.17 -4.07
N LEU A 673 -25.98 20.95 -5.16
CA LEU A 673 -26.35 22.37 -5.19
C LEU A 673 -27.83 22.57 -4.89
N ILE A 674 -28.71 21.75 -5.50
CA ILE A 674 -30.17 21.81 -5.25
C ILE A 674 -30.48 21.47 -3.79
N ARG A 675 -29.96 20.34 -3.27
CA ARG A 675 -30.15 19.94 -1.86
C ARG A 675 -29.58 20.93 -0.86
N GLY A 676 -28.51 21.62 -1.26
CA GLY A 676 -27.87 22.64 -0.45
C GLY A 676 -28.57 24.01 -0.55
N GLU A 677 -29.72 24.12 -1.23
CA GLU A 677 -30.47 25.37 -1.45
C GLU A 677 -29.54 26.49 -1.99
N PHE A 678 -28.71 26.11 -2.99
CA PHE A 678 -27.77 27.06 -3.59
C PHE A 678 -28.50 28.16 -4.37
N PHE A 679 -29.55 27.76 -5.06
CA PHE A 679 -30.39 28.65 -5.85
C PHE A 679 -31.57 29.13 -5.04
N LYS A 680 -31.86 30.43 -5.07
CA LYS A 680 -33.16 30.98 -4.68
C LYS A 680 -34.16 30.72 -5.81
N GLU A 681 -35.45 30.79 -5.52
CA GLU A 681 -36.49 30.70 -6.55
C GLU A 681 -36.20 31.64 -7.70
N GLY A 682 -36.04 31.12 -8.92
CA GLY A 682 -35.74 31.87 -10.13
C GLY A 682 -34.25 32.06 -10.47
N GLU A 683 -33.29 31.56 -9.67
CA GLU A 683 -31.84 31.70 -9.97
C GLU A 683 -31.26 30.49 -10.73
N ASP A 684 -32.10 29.58 -11.25
CA ASP A 684 -31.64 28.38 -12.02
C ASP A 684 -30.94 28.75 -13.33
N HIS A 685 -31.09 30.01 -13.80
CA HIS A 685 -30.42 30.56 -14.98
C HIS A 685 -28.90 30.74 -14.82
N LEU A 686 -28.34 30.49 -13.65
CA LEU A 686 -26.88 30.55 -13.42
C LEU A 686 -26.17 29.26 -13.78
N LEU A 687 -26.90 28.18 -14.18
CA LEU A 687 -26.34 26.87 -14.57
C LEU A 687 -26.39 26.68 -16.08
N PHE A 688 -25.23 26.37 -16.67
CA PHE A 688 -25.10 26.13 -18.12
C PHE A 688 -24.55 24.73 -18.41
N HIS A 689 -24.98 24.14 -19.53
CA HIS A 689 -24.51 22.81 -19.94
C HIS A 689 -23.08 22.85 -20.52
N SER A 690 -22.68 23.96 -21.13
CA SER A 690 -21.32 24.17 -21.65
C SER A 690 -20.76 25.53 -21.24
N VAL A 691 -19.44 25.64 -21.24
CA VAL A 691 -18.73 26.90 -20.99
C VAL A 691 -19.08 27.90 -22.08
N HIS A 692 -19.18 27.43 -23.32
CA HIS A 692 -19.51 28.29 -24.48
C HIS A 692 -20.88 29.01 -24.30
N GLN A 693 -21.91 28.24 -23.92
CA GLN A 693 -23.23 28.78 -23.63
C GLN A 693 -23.23 29.83 -22.50
N ALA A 694 -22.42 29.59 -21.44
CA ALA A 694 -22.29 30.55 -20.35
C ALA A 694 -21.59 31.84 -20.79
N VAL A 695 -20.60 31.72 -21.67
CA VAL A 695 -19.89 32.89 -22.26
C VAL A 695 -20.79 33.64 -23.20
N ASP A 696 -21.54 32.99 -24.09
CA ASP A 696 -22.48 33.64 -25.00
C ASP A 696 -23.57 34.37 -24.23
N PHE A 697 -24.15 33.77 -23.22
CA PHE A 697 -25.11 34.41 -22.33
C PHE A 697 -24.53 35.69 -21.69
N ALA A 698 -23.27 35.67 -21.25
CA ALA A 698 -22.60 36.81 -20.66
C ALA A 698 -22.33 37.93 -21.67
N LEU A 699 -22.06 37.59 -22.94
CA LEU A 699 -21.90 38.56 -24.03
C LEU A 699 -23.23 39.23 -24.44
N ASP A 700 -24.32 38.44 -24.54
CA ASP A 700 -25.65 38.95 -24.86
C ASP A 700 -26.20 39.93 -23.80
N ALA A 701 -25.93 39.60 -22.51
CA ALA A 701 -26.30 40.51 -21.41
C ALA A 701 -25.61 41.87 -21.47
N GLN A 702 -24.40 41.96 -22.05
CA GLN A 702 -23.70 43.21 -22.30
C GLN A 702 -24.34 44.04 -23.45
N GLY A 703 -24.74 43.33 -24.53
CA GLY A 703 -25.37 43.99 -25.69
C GLY A 703 -26.65 44.74 -25.33
N HIS A 704 -27.42 44.25 -24.37
CA HIS A 704 -28.66 44.86 -23.92
C HIS A 704 -28.50 46.03 -22.93
N SER A 705 -27.39 46.04 -22.14
CA SER A 705 -27.09 47.17 -21.25
C SER A 705 -26.54 48.42 -21.99
N GLY A 706 -25.89 48.22 -23.14
CA GLY A 706 -25.36 49.30 -23.96
C GLY A 706 -26.44 50.09 -24.74
N THR A 707 -27.60 49.47 -25.04
CA THR A 707 -28.69 50.10 -25.79
C THR A 707 -29.68 50.89 -24.92
N SER A 708 -29.68 50.70 -23.59
CA SER A 708 -30.54 51.47 -22.67
C SER A 708 -29.91 52.77 -22.15
N ALA A 709 -28.61 53.01 -22.38
CA ALA A 709 -27.90 54.22 -21.97
C ALA A 709 -27.88 55.33 -23.07
N SER A 710 -28.46 55.07 -24.26
CA SER A 710 -28.54 56.01 -25.37
C SER A 710 -29.96 56.40 -25.76
N LYS A 711 -30.93 56.32 -24.81
CA LYS A 711 -32.24 56.92 -24.96
C LYS A 711 -32.55 57.91 -23.84
#